data_daa19c8abb275b78f9860c648f6eb976
#
_entry.id   daa19c8abb275b78f9860c648f6eb976
#
_cell.length_a   1.000
_cell.length_b   1.000
_cell.length_c   1.000
_cell.angle_alpha   90.00
_cell.angle_beta   90.00
_cell.angle_gamma   90.00
#
_symmetry.space_group_name_H-M   'P 1'
#
loop_
_entity.id
_entity.type
_entity.pdbx_description
1 polymer ?
#
loop_
_entity_poly.entity_id
_entity_poly.type
_entity_poly.pdbx_seq_one_letter_code
_entity_poly.pdbx_strand_id
1 'polypeptide(L)'
;MRILWSIYDWMAGHRRIGLGSLIAVTVLLLALVSRVRLREDISDFLPLNSRQQQELKLWQDVSGANRITAIFERHGAAAADSVEQLTGAVDRFVAAIEERDTANWVQNLTAQADLSTAEQTLRFVYNNIPYFLDDDDYRRIDSLLHTEGYAASQLEAAREQLMFPMGGLLAGSIRHDPLNLFAPVVSSLQALSAANDFEIYDGYIMTPDRQRAFVTMDSPFGNSETDGNTRLLELLQKCAETATGETPSVTIHFTGGPVIAVGNASQIKHDSILSITIALVLILALLYYAFRSRRHLLLILASIAWGWLFALACLSIVEAEVSVIVVGISSVIVGIAVNYPLHLIAHLQHTPDMRQALGEVSKPLIVGNITTVGAFLALIPLKSVALRDLGLFSACLLIGTILFVLLWLPLLIKNQENKPDSPPWEGLGEVADRQANGSSDFLMRLASVRLDNRKWLVVAIAVLTLFFGYHSLGTTFDTDLNHINYMTDEQRADLNRFGMSKSVECGVNTQRKTPRFLLSDSIQQHRLACWRQFTAANRESLTTLLRNEGPRHGFAEDAFDDFTTILDNDYQPQPLTWFTPLPAPLLMQNIDVKAINSAMLSQLSDNFNYIGWACAAIVFLFLWCSFRSLTLAVLSFLPMAVSWMWILGIMTLCGMQFNIVNIILATFIFGQGDDYTIFMTEGAVYEATHHRPMLATYKRAIMLSALIMFIGIGSLIVARHPALHSLAEVTIVGMSAVVLMAFVLPPVCLRILHKIKKNI
;
A
#
# COMPACT_ATOMS: atom_id res chain seq x y z
N MET A 1 -27.01 -22.57 -21.34
CA MET A 1 -27.85 -23.61 -20.68
C MET A 1 -27.77 -24.95 -21.39
N ARG A 2 -28.10 -25.09 -22.70
CA ARG A 2 -28.04 -26.41 -23.41
C ARG A 2 -26.64 -27.06 -23.32
N ILE A 3 -25.58 -26.30 -23.44
CA ILE A 3 -24.21 -26.81 -23.32
C ILE A 3 -23.92 -27.35 -21.93
N LEU A 4 -24.33 -26.63 -20.89
CA LEU A 4 -24.14 -27.04 -19.48
C LEU A 4 -24.86 -28.36 -19.21
N TRP A 5 -26.11 -28.51 -19.72
CA TRP A 5 -26.87 -29.74 -19.63
C TRP A 5 -26.16 -30.91 -20.31
N SER A 6 -25.68 -30.68 -21.54
CA SER A 6 -24.98 -31.73 -22.28
C SER A 6 -23.69 -32.18 -21.56
N ILE A 7 -22.95 -31.23 -20.98
CA ILE A 7 -21.75 -31.54 -20.19
C ILE A 7 -22.12 -32.31 -18.92
N TYR A 8 -23.15 -31.86 -18.18
CA TYR A 8 -23.57 -32.51 -16.96
C TYR A 8 -24.07 -33.96 -17.24
N ASP A 9 -24.95 -34.13 -18.21
CA ASP A 9 -25.50 -35.47 -18.59
C ASP A 9 -24.37 -36.41 -19.03
N TRP A 10 -23.40 -35.91 -19.80
CA TRP A 10 -22.22 -36.68 -20.20
C TRP A 10 -21.33 -37.06 -19.00
N MET A 11 -21.03 -36.11 -18.10
CA MET A 11 -20.23 -36.35 -16.92
C MET A 11 -20.95 -37.24 -15.90
N ALA A 12 -22.27 -37.14 -15.75
CA ALA A 12 -23.07 -37.99 -14.88
C ALA A 12 -23.06 -39.43 -15.40
N GLY A 13 -23.17 -39.62 -16.74
CA GLY A 13 -23.08 -40.94 -17.38
C GLY A 13 -21.67 -41.55 -17.30
N HIS A 14 -20.63 -40.72 -17.25
CA HIS A 14 -19.21 -41.16 -17.21
C HIS A 14 -18.53 -40.68 -15.94
N ARG A 15 -19.09 -40.96 -14.77
CA ARG A 15 -18.63 -40.40 -13.48
C ARG A 15 -17.14 -40.61 -13.18
N ARG A 16 -16.56 -41.77 -13.61
CA ARG A 16 -15.13 -42.04 -13.43
C ARG A 16 -14.25 -41.08 -14.25
N ILE A 17 -14.69 -40.74 -15.45
CA ILE A 17 -13.99 -39.78 -16.33
C ILE A 17 -14.15 -38.37 -15.77
N GLY A 18 -15.33 -37.99 -15.28
CA GLY A 18 -15.57 -36.71 -14.63
C GLY A 18 -14.71 -36.49 -13.38
N LEU A 19 -14.56 -37.49 -12.52
CA LEU A 19 -13.66 -37.42 -11.36
C LEU A 19 -12.18 -37.47 -11.76
N GLY A 20 -11.84 -38.26 -12.79
CA GLY A 20 -10.49 -38.29 -13.35
C GLY A 20 -10.06 -36.92 -13.92
N SER A 21 -10.99 -36.22 -14.61
CA SER A 21 -10.70 -34.84 -15.11
C SER A 21 -10.49 -33.85 -13.97
N LEU A 22 -11.23 -33.95 -12.88
CA LEU A 22 -11.00 -33.11 -11.69
C LEU A 22 -9.58 -33.29 -11.15
N ILE A 23 -9.14 -34.57 -10.97
CA ILE A 23 -7.80 -34.86 -10.48
C ILE A 23 -6.75 -34.35 -11.44
N ALA A 24 -6.89 -34.62 -12.75
CA ALA A 24 -5.92 -34.18 -13.76
C ALA A 24 -5.77 -32.66 -13.80
N VAL A 25 -6.88 -31.92 -13.79
CA VAL A 25 -6.85 -30.44 -13.76
C VAL A 25 -6.25 -29.94 -12.45
N THR A 26 -6.59 -30.54 -11.30
CA THR A 26 -6.03 -30.15 -10.00
C THR A 26 -4.52 -30.34 -9.96
N VAL A 27 -3.99 -31.45 -10.48
CA VAL A 27 -2.54 -31.69 -10.56
C VAL A 27 -1.86 -30.67 -11.49
N LEU A 28 -2.49 -30.32 -12.61
CA LEU A 28 -1.98 -29.28 -13.51
C LEU A 28 -1.92 -27.91 -12.81
N LEU A 29 -3.00 -27.54 -12.09
CA LEU A 29 -3.05 -26.28 -11.35
C LEU A 29 -1.97 -26.24 -10.26
N LEU A 30 -1.78 -27.33 -9.51
CA LEU A 30 -0.71 -27.42 -8.50
C LEU A 30 0.69 -27.24 -9.11
N ALA A 31 0.94 -27.83 -10.28
CA ALA A 31 2.19 -27.66 -11.01
C ALA A 31 2.42 -26.20 -11.47
N LEU A 32 1.36 -25.47 -11.82
CA LEU A 32 1.46 -24.06 -12.17
C LEU A 32 1.72 -23.18 -10.94
N VAL A 33 1.00 -23.43 -9.84
CA VAL A 33 1.16 -22.65 -8.59
C VAL A 33 2.55 -22.77 -7.99
N SER A 34 3.23 -23.91 -8.19
CA SER A 34 4.62 -24.08 -7.69
C SER A 34 5.62 -23.06 -8.26
N ARG A 35 5.25 -22.31 -9.28
CA ARG A 35 6.08 -21.25 -9.91
C ARG A 35 5.84 -19.87 -9.32
N VAL A 36 4.78 -19.68 -8.54
CA VAL A 36 4.41 -18.38 -7.95
C VAL A 36 5.44 -17.98 -6.89
N ARG A 37 5.93 -16.75 -7.01
CA ARG A 37 6.70 -16.07 -5.97
C ARG A 37 5.83 -15.00 -5.33
N LEU A 38 5.94 -14.85 -4.03
CA LEU A 38 5.25 -13.78 -3.30
C LEU A 38 6.16 -12.56 -3.26
N ARG A 39 5.60 -11.39 -3.62
CA ARG A 39 6.28 -10.10 -3.51
C ARG A 39 5.58 -9.26 -2.44
N GLU A 40 6.39 -8.60 -1.62
CA GLU A 40 5.93 -7.87 -0.45
C GLU A 40 6.31 -6.39 -0.58
N ASP A 41 5.67 -5.69 -1.52
CA ASP A 41 5.93 -4.26 -1.75
C ASP A 41 4.61 -3.46 -1.74
N ILE A 42 4.45 -2.57 -0.76
CA ILE A 42 3.26 -1.71 -0.67
C ILE A 42 3.27 -0.64 -1.77
N SER A 43 4.44 -0.33 -2.35
CA SER A 43 4.55 0.62 -3.45
C SER A 43 3.86 0.14 -4.72
N ASP A 44 3.57 -1.17 -4.85
CA ASP A 44 2.78 -1.74 -5.94
C ASP A 44 1.35 -1.18 -6.04
N PHE A 45 0.83 -0.63 -4.94
CA PHE A 45 -0.45 0.07 -4.93
C PHE A 45 -0.37 1.46 -5.54
N LEU A 46 0.83 2.08 -5.63
CA LEU A 46 0.98 3.44 -6.12
C LEU A 46 0.63 3.53 -7.61
N PRO A 47 -0.27 4.41 -8.02
CA PRO A 47 -0.67 4.56 -9.42
C PRO A 47 0.29 5.48 -10.17
N LEU A 48 1.60 5.22 -10.12
CA LEU A 48 2.63 6.09 -10.68
C LEU A 48 2.96 5.72 -12.13
N ASN A 49 3.21 6.76 -12.94
CA ASN A 49 3.77 6.59 -14.29
C ASN A 49 5.25 6.18 -14.21
N SER A 50 5.80 5.61 -15.29
CA SER A 50 7.20 5.20 -15.36
C SER A 50 8.18 6.32 -14.97
N ARG A 51 7.90 7.57 -15.37
CA ARG A 51 8.69 8.74 -14.98
C ARG A 51 8.58 9.03 -13.47
N GLN A 52 7.37 9.00 -12.93
CA GLN A 52 7.13 9.23 -11.50
C GLN A 52 7.72 8.10 -10.64
N GLN A 53 7.70 6.87 -11.13
CA GLN A 53 8.38 5.74 -10.48
C GLN A 53 9.90 5.96 -10.46
N GLN A 54 10.49 6.48 -11.54
CA GLN A 54 11.91 6.83 -11.56
C GLN A 54 12.23 8.00 -10.62
N GLU A 55 11.39 9.03 -10.56
CA GLU A 55 11.53 10.14 -9.64
C GLU A 55 11.38 9.69 -8.17
N LEU A 56 10.44 8.78 -7.89
CA LEU A 56 10.28 8.17 -6.56
C LEU A 56 11.49 7.30 -6.19
N LYS A 57 11.99 6.48 -7.12
CA LYS A 57 13.21 5.70 -6.91
C LYS A 57 14.41 6.60 -6.63
N LEU A 58 14.57 7.63 -7.43
CA LEU A 58 15.62 8.61 -7.23
C LEU A 58 15.50 9.29 -5.85
N TRP A 59 14.27 9.63 -5.45
CA TRP A 59 14.00 10.16 -4.11
C TRP A 59 14.36 9.15 -3.02
N GLN A 60 14.00 7.89 -3.18
CA GLN A 60 14.36 6.82 -2.25
C GLN A 60 15.88 6.64 -2.13
N ASP A 61 16.59 6.63 -3.24
CA ASP A 61 18.05 6.49 -3.27
C ASP A 61 18.75 7.71 -2.62
N VAL A 62 18.28 8.92 -2.92
CA VAL A 62 18.84 10.17 -2.39
C VAL A 62 18.47 10.39 -0.92
N SER A 63 17.26 10.01 -0.50
CA SER A 63 16.79 10.17 0.88
C SER A 63 17.42 9.20 1.89
N GLY A 64 18.22 8.25 1.40
CA GLY A 64 18.75 7.19 2.25
C GLY A 64 17.67 6.17 2.64
N ALA A 65 16.69 5.94 1.76
CA ALA A 65 15.61 5.00 2.04
C ALA A 65 16.10 3.56 2.25
N ASN A 66 17.31 3.24 1.76
CA ASN A 66 17.97 1.93 1.99
C ASN A 66 18.76 1.91 3.31
N ARG A 67 18.77 3.03 4.05
CA ARG A 67 19.53 3.15 5.30
C ARG A 67 18.82 2.49 6.46
N ILE A 68 19.57 1.74 7.24
CA ILE A 68 19.19 1.20 8.54
C ILE A 68 19.98 1.99 9.58
N THR A 69 19.29 2.49 10.58
CA THR A 69 19.88 3.16 11.74
C THR A 69 19.66 2.30 12.98
N ALA A 70 20.74 1.86 13.60
CA ALA A 70 20.71 1.25 14.91
C ALA A 70 20.81 2.35 15.96
N ILE A 71 19.82 2.45 16.82
CA ILE A 71 19.71 3.40 17.92
C ILE A 71 20.02 2.65 19.21
N PHE A 72 21.10 3.04 19.86
CA PHE A 72 21.51 2.55 21.16
C PHE A 72 20.93 3.47 22.22
N GLU A 73 20.02 3.00 23.03
CA GLU A 73 19.40 3.75 24.10
C GLU A 73 19.79 3.20 25.47
N ARG A 74 20.21 4.07 26.34
CA ARG A 74 20.59 3.72 27.68
C ARG A 74 19.45 3.94 28.66
N HIS A 75 19.21 2.98 29.53
CA HIS A 75 18.24 3.05 30.62
C HIS A 75 18.97 3.20 31.97
N GLY A 76 18.69 4.28 32.70
CA GLY A 76 19.21 4.52 34.05
C GLY A 76 19.73 5.93 34.29
N ALA A 77 20.03 6.28 35.55
CA ALA A 77 20.51 7.61 35.96
C ALA A 77 21.93 7.89 35.44
N ALA A 78 22.20 9.16 35.08
CA ALA A 78 23.46 9.63 34.53
C ALA A 78 24.64 9.53 35.52
N ALA A 79 25.41 8.43 35.42
CA ALA A 79 26.75 8.34 36.02
C ALA A 79 27.80 8.42 34.90
N ALA A 80 29.02 8.94 35.19
CA ALA A 80 30.08 9.10 34.21
C ALA A 80 30.49 7.79 33.50
N ASP A 81 30.46 6.65 34.22
CA ASP A 81 30.74 5.29 33.69
C ASP A 81 29.73 4.81 32.67
N SER A 82 28.67 5.55 32.45
CA SER A 82 27.53 5.10 31.66
C SER A 82 27.61 5.48 30.17
N VAL A 83 28.42 6.47 29.81
CA VAL A 83 28.72 6.79 28.40
C VAL A 83 29.68 5.76 27.82
N GLU A 84 30.66 5.31 28.62
CA GLU A 84 31.59 4.22 28.22
C GLU A 84 30.86 2.88 27.98
N GLN A 85 29.77 2.61 28.72
CA GLN A 85 28.93 1.44 28.46
C GLN A 85 28.20 1.54 27.11
N LEU A 86 27.76 2.74 26.74
CA LEU A 86 27.08 3.00 25.49
C LEU A 86 28.05 2.87 24.29
N THR A 87 29.23 3.51 24.37
CA THR A 87 30.27 3.40 23.33
C THR A 87 30.80 1.99 23.22
N GLY A 88 31.03 1.31 24.36
CA GLY A 88 31.45 -0.09 24.37
C GLY A 88 30.40 -1.04 23.76
N ALA A 89 29.10 -0.75 23.88
CA ALA A 89 28.06 -1.50 23.21
C ALA A 89 28.07 -1.27 21.68
N VAL A 90 28.35 -0.05 21.24
CA VAL A 90 28.53 0.28 19.82
C VAL A 90 29.71 -0.50 19.25
N ASP A 91 30.86 -0.48 19.92
CA ASP A 91 32.08 -1.18 19.45
C ASP A 91 31.88 -2.69 19.35
N ARG A 92 31.23 -3.30 20.37
CA ARG A 92 30.91 -4.73 20.32
C ARG A 92 29.93 -5.07 19.21
N PHE A 93 28.98 -4.19 18.93
CA PHE A 93 28.04 -4.39 17.83
C PHE A 93 28.75 -4.35 16.47
N VAL A 94 29.63 -3.38 16.26
CA VAL A 94 30.43 -3.27 15.04
C VAL A 94 31.31 -4.51 14.87
N ALA A 95 32.03 -4.89 15.92
CA ALA A 95 32.88 -6.11 15.90
C ALA A 95 32.06 -7.37 15.61
N ALA A 96 30.85 -7.50 16.18
CA ALA A 96 29.98 -8.64 15.90
C ALA A 96 29.46 -8.65 14.45
N ILE A 97 29.28 -7.51 13.81
CA ILE A 97 28.96 -7.40 12.39
C ILE A 97 30.16 -7.86 11.54
N GLU A 98 31.34 -7.32 11.80
CA GLU A 98 32.56 -7.68 11.08
C GLU A 98 32.88 -9.18 11.16
N GLU A 99 32.60 -9.82 12.31
CA GLU A 99 32.83 -11.26 12.50
C GLU A 99 31.77 -12.12 11.76
N ARG A 100 30.48 -11.67 11.74
CA ARG A 100 29.37 -12.50 11.29
C ARG A 100 28.91 -12.21 9.87
N ASP A 101 29.13 -11.00 9.34
CA ASP A 101 28.71 -10.65 7.99
C ASP A 101 29.70 -11.14 6.93
N THR A 102 29.78 -12.45 6.77
CA THR A 102 30.62 -13.10 5.75
C THR A 102 30.14 -12.86 4.32
N ALA A 103 28.89 -12.45 4.15
CA ALA A 103 28.23 -12.23 2.87
C ALA A 103 28.27 -10.76 2.41
N ASN A 104 28.84 -9.87 3.24
CA ASN A 104 28.96 -8.44 2.95
C ASN A 104 27.61 -7.75 2.70
N TRP A 105 26.60 -8.11 3.51
CA TRP A 105 25.26 -7.54 3.42
C TRP A 105 25.15 -6.15 4.07
N VAL A 106 26.03 -5.84 5.01
CA VAL A 106 26.10 -4.51 5.63
C VAL A 106 27.02 -3.63 4.81
N GLN A 107 26.45 -2.57 4.20
CA GLN A 107 27.22 -1.62 3.42
C GLN A 107 27.30 -0.26 4.14
N ASN A 108 28.36 0.52 3.89
CA ASN A 108 28.54 1.86 4.42
C ASN A 108 28.30 1.99 5.93
N LEU A 109 28.80 0.98 6.71
CA LEU A 109 28.68 0.99 8.17
C LEU A 109 29.41 2.21 8.75
N THR A 110 28.68 3.08 9.43
CA THR A 110 29.20 4.30 10.06
C THR A 110 28.78 4.33 11.52
N ALA A 111 29.72 4.00 12.40
CA ALA A 111 29.54 4.03 13.85
C ALA A 111 30.20 5.29 14.47
N GLN A 112 31.28 5.76 13.86
CA GLN A 112 32.00 6.95 14.28
C GLN A 112 31.95 8.01 13.16
N ALA A 113 31.89 9.25 13.56
CA ALA A 113 31.97 10.36 12.62
C ALA A 113 33.35 10.36 11.95
N ASP A 114 33.38 9.93 10.71
CA ASP A 114 34.62 9.92 9.93
C ASP A 114 34.89 11.31 9.37
N LEU A 115 35.89 11.97 9.92
CA LEU A 115 36.40 13.22 9.40
C LEU A 115 36.80 13.10 7.92
N SER A 116 37.17 11.91 7.45
CA SER A 116 37.52 11.68 6.05
C SER A 116 36.29 11.85 5.13
N THR A 117 35.10 11.44 5.55
CA THR A 117 33.85 11.64 4.79
C THR A 117 33.50 13.13 4.69
N ALA A 118 33.67 13.90 5.78
CA ALA A 118 33.45 15.33 5.76
C ALA A 118 34.47 16.03 4.84
N GLU A 119 35.74 15.59 4.88
CA GLU A 119 36.79 16.08 3.99
C GLU A 119 36.52 15.73 2.53
N GLN A 120 36.07 14.51 2.23
CA GLN A 120 35.67 14.08 0.89
C GLN A 120 34.50 14.90 0.35
N THR A 121 33.48 15.16 1.17
CA THR A 121 32.35 16.03 0.80
C THR A 121 32.81 17.44 0.50
N LEU A 122 33.65 18.00 1.36
CA LEU A 122 34.19 19.35 1.18
C LEU A 122 35.09 19.45 -0.08
N ARG A 123 35.95 18.46 -0.30
CA ARG A 123 36.75 18.32 -1.52
C ARG A 123 35.89 18.20 -2.77
N PHE A 124 34.80 17.38 -2.70
CA PHE A 124 33.84 17.28 -3.79
C PHE A 124 33.20 18.63 -4.10
N VAL A 125 32.76 19.39 -3.07
CA VAL A 125 32.18 20.73 -3.24
C VAL A 125 33.18 21.68 -3.88
N TYR A 126 34.42 21.73 -3.41
CA TYR A 126 35.46 22.58 -4.00
C TYR A 126 35.74 22.22 -5.46
N ASN A 127 35.92 20.95 -5.78
CA ASN A 127 36.19 20.50 -7.15
C ASN A 127 35.00 20.75 -8.11
N ASN A 128 33.83 21.02 -7.55
CA ASN A 128 32.58 21.21 -8.28
C ASN A 128 31.91 22.55 -7.97
N ILE A 129 32.69 23.50 -7.51
CA ILE A 129 32.24 24.83 -7.06
C ILE A 129 31.34 25.57 -8.05
N PRO A 130 31.55 25.48 -9.40
CA PRO A 130 30.72 26.16 -10.38
C PRO A 130 29.24 25.83 -10.32
N TYR A 131 28.87 24.63 -9.85
CA TYR A 131 27.46 24.22 -9.71
C TYR A 131 26.75 24.90 -8.54
N PHE A 132 27.49 25.49 -7.60
CA PHE A 132 26.96 26.01 -6.33
C PHE A 132 27.06 27.54 -6.20
N LEU A 133 27.78 28.22 -7.10
CA LEU A 133 27.89 29.68 -7.12
C LEU A 133 26.62 30.30 -7.74
N ASP A 134 26.15 31.39 -7.17
CA ASP A 134 25.06 32.21 -7.70
C ASP A 134 25.56 33.59 -8.20
N ASP A 135 24.67 34.37 -8.81
CA ASP A 135 25.01 35.69 -9.37
C ASP A 135 25.50 36.68 -8.29
N ASP A 136 25.03 36.52 -7.05
CA ASP A 136 25.47 37.36 -5.90
C ASP A 136 26.92 37.02 -5.51
N ASP A 137 27.29 35.73 -5.62
CA ASP A 137 28.68 35.31 -5.35
C ASP A 137 29.65 35.90 -6.35
N TYR A 138 29.31 35.89 -7.63
CA TYR A 138 30.20 36.52 -8.65
C TYR A 138 30.34 38.02 -8.43
N ARG A 139 29.28 38.73 -8.07
CA ARG A 139 29.38 40.16 -7.71
C ARG A 139 30.25 40.37 -6.49
N ARG A 140 30.17 39.52 -5.49
CA ARG A 140 31.02 39.57 -4.30
C ARG A 140 32.48 39.29 -4.66
N ILE A 141 32.73 38.25 -5.44
CA ILE A 141 34.08 37.86 -5.88
C ILE A 141 34.70 39.02 -6.67
N ASP A 142 33.98 39.61 -7.60
CA ASP A 142 34.45 40.78 -8.39
C ASP A 142 34.80 41.94 -7.48
N SER A 143 33.95 42.29 -6.51
CA SER A 143 34.25 43.34 -5.52
C SER A 143 35.50 43.05 -4.69
N LEU A 144 35.72 41.79 -4.27
CA LEU A 144 36.87 41.37 -3.50
C LEU A 144 38.17 41.46 -4.31
N LEU A 145 38.11 41.02 -5.57
CA LEU A 145 39.28 41.07 -6.46
C LEU A 145 39.72 42.48 -6.84
N HIS A 146 38.78 43.46 -6.83
CA HIS A 146 39.09 44.88 -7.05
C HIS A 146 39.50 45.62 -5.77
N THR A 147 39.48 44.98 -4.59
CA THR A 147 39.91 45.58 -3.35
C THR A 147 41.43 45.52 -3.24
N GLU A 148 42.07 46.69 -3.13
CA GLU A 148 43.51 46.79 -3.04
C GLU A 148 44.05 46.03 -1.82
N GLY A 149 45.06 45.17 -2.03
CA GLY A 149 45.66 44.38 -0.95
C GLY A 149 44.90 43.18 -0.47
N TYR A 150 43.70 42.89 -1.01
CA TYR A 150 42.87 41.77 -0.57
C TYR A 150 43.59 40.41 -0.69
N ALA A 151 44.17 40.12 -1.83
CA ALA A 151 44.87 38.86 -2.06
C ALA A 151 46.05 38.64 -1.09
N ALA A 152 46.84 39.68 -0.88
CA ALA A 152 47.96 39.63 0.08
C ALA A 152 47.49 39.38 1.51
N SER A 153 46.39 40.05 1.93
CA SER A 153 45.82 39.84 3.27
C SER A 153 45.24 38.43 3.46
N GLN A 154 44.61 37.84 2.42
CA GLN A 154 44.11 36.48 2.50
C GLN A 154 45.20 35.42 2.54
N LEU A 155 46.29 35.61 1.76
CA LEU A 155 47.44 34.72 1.80
C LEU A 155 48.17 34.77 3.14
N GLU A 156 48.30 35.97 3.75
CA GLU A 156 48.87 36.10 5.09
C GLU A 156 47.98 35.42 6.14
N ALA A 157 46.66 35.62 6.10
CA ALA A 157 45.71 34.91 6.98
C ALA A 157 45.78 33.41 6.80
N ALA A 158 45.86 32.91 5.57
CA ALA A 158 46.01 31.49 5.26
C ALA A 158 47.31 30.91 5.86
N ARG A 159 48.41 31.66 5.77
CA ARG A 159 49.68 31.28 6.38
C ARG A 159 49.56 31.18 7.90
N GLU A 160 48.97 32.20 8.54
CA GLU A 160 48.75 32.18 9.98
C GLU A 160 47.91 30.99 10.42
N GLN A 161 46.83 30.68 9.71
CA GLN A 161 45.98 29.52 10.00
C GLN A 161 46.75 28.20 9.91
N LEU A 162 47.64 28.04 8.94
CA LEU A 162 48.47 26.84 8.80
C LEU A 162 49.51 26.69 9.91
N MET A 163 49.93 27.78 10.54
CA MET A 163 50.88 27.75 11.64
C MET A 163 50.27 27.35 12.99
N PHE A 164 48.95 27.33 13.14
CA PHE A 164 48.28 26.83 14.34
C PHE A 164 48.40 25.29 14.45
N PRO A 165 48.35 24.73 15.67
CA PRO A 165 48.52 23.28 15.92
C PRO A 165 47.59 22.38 15.13
N MET A 166 46.40 22.87 14.73
CA MET A 166 45.44 22.16 13.89
C MET A 166 45.40 22.65 12.44
N GLY A 167 46.36 23.47 12.00
CA GLY A 167 46.40 24.05 10.66
C GLY A 167 46.44 23.02 9.53
N GLY A 168 46.98 21.84 9.80
CA GLY A 168 46.97 20.74 8.83
C GLY A 168 45.58 20.32 8.35
N LEU A 169 44.54 20.48 9.17
CA LEU A 169 43.16 20.18 8.79
C LEU A 169 42.59 21.21 7.78
N LEU A 170 43.13 22.43 7.80
CA LEU A 170 42.70 23.52 6.91
C LEU A 170 43.48 23.54 5.60
N ALA A 171 44.59 22.80 5.51
CA ALA A 171 45.49 22.82 4.35
C ALA A 171 44.73 22.47 3.06
N GLY A 172 43.83 21.48 3.09
CA GLY A 172 43.01 21.11 1.94
C GLY A 172 42.10 22.23 1.46
N SER A 173 41.43 22.94 2.38
CA SER A 173 40.55 24.08 2.02
C SER A 173 41.34 25.24 1.44
N ILE A 174 42.50 25.55 2.04
CA ILE A 174 43.39 26.65 1.58
C ILE A 174 43.96 26.36 0.19
N ARG A 175 44.30 25.11 -0.13
CA ARG A 175 44.76 24.72 -1.48
C ARG A 175 43.68 24.90 -2.55
N HIS A 176 42.40 24.66 -2.21
CA HIS A 176 41.30 24.79 -3.14
C HIS A 176 40.70 26.21 -3.20
N ASP A 177 40.86 27.00 -2.18
CA ASP A 177 40.36 28.39 -2.11
C ASP A 177 41.34 29.32 -1.32
N PRO A 178 42.53 29.60 -1.86
CA PRO A 178 43.53 30.40 -1.16
C PRO A 178 43.12 31.86 -0.89
N LEU A 179 42.16 32.35 -1.68
CA LEU A 179 41.66 33.72 -1.57
C LEU A 179 40.29 33.80 -0.88
N ASN A 180 39.81 32.70 -0.32
CA ASN A 180 38.51 32.60 0.38
C ASN A 180 37.33 33.15 -0.44
N LEU A 181 37.34 32.88 -1.76
CA LEU A 181 36.32 33.33 -2.70
C LEU A 181 35.02 32.53 -2.56
N PHE A 182 35.14 31.28 -2.18
CA PHE A 182 34.04 30.32 -2.14
C PHE A 182 33.40 30.14 -0.75
N ALA A 183 33.79 31.00 0.22
CA ALA A 183 33.32 30.97 1.61
C ALA A 183 31.80 30.89 1.78
N PRO A 184 30.93 31.55 0.97
CA PRO A 184 29.46 31.41 1.12
C PRO A 184 28.95 30.03 0.82
N VAL A 185 29.57 29.27 -0.09
CA VAL A 185 29.19 27.90 -0.39
C VAL A 185 29.52 26.99 0.80
N VAL A 186 30.74 27.12 1.32
CA VAL A 186 31.22 26.34 2.47
C VAL A 186 30.42 26.64 3.73
N SER A 187 30.15 27.93 4.02
CA SER A 187 29.33 28.31 5.17
C SER A 187 27.89 27.80 5.08
N SER A 188 27.33 27.73 3.87
CA SER A 188 26.00 27.14 3.64
C SER A 188 26.00 25.64 3.90
N LEU A 189 27.07 24.92 3.58
CA LEU A 189 27.24 23.50 3.88
C LEU A 189 27.39 23.29 5.40
N GLN A 190 28.19 24.11 6.08
CA GLN A 190 28.39 24.03 7.54
C GLN A 190 27.12 24.33 8.33
N ALA A 191 26.31 25.30 7.88
CA ALA A 191 25.06 25.66 8.54
C ALA A 191 24.05 24.50 8.59
N LEU A 192 24.13 23.59 7.64
CA LEU A 192 23.28 22.38 7.62
C LEU A 192 23.77 21.33 8.62
N SER A 193 25.07 21.23 8.83
CA SER A 193 25.63 20.32 9.85
C SER A 193 25.30 20.78 11.27
N ALA A 194 25.19 22.10 11.47
CA ALA A 194 24.86 22.72 12.76
C ALA A 194 23.35 22.66 13.10
N ALA A 195 22.47 22.36 12.11
CA ALA A 195 21.04 22.30 12.33
C ALA A 195 20.57 20.94 12.87
N ASN A 196 21.45 19.97 13.02
CA ASN A 196 21.11 18.64 13.54
C ASN A 196 21.28 18.59 15.05
N ASP A 197 20.29 18.05 15.77
CA ASP A 197 20.30 17.79 17.21
C ASP A 197 21.25 16.64 17.62
N PHE A 198 22.45 16.54 16.97
CA PHE A 198 23.45 15.51 17.23
C PHE A 198 24.77 16.13 17.69
N GLU A 199 25.39 15.49 18.66
CA GLU A 199 26.75 15.84 19.17
C GLU A 199 27.71 14.71 18.79
N ILE A 200 28.91 15.05 18.38
CA ILE A 200 30.01 14.09 18.21
C ILE A 200 30.79 14.06 19.52
N TYR A 201 30.72 12.95 20.24
CA TYR A 201 31.44 12.72 21.48
C TYR A 201 32.40 11.54 21.29
N ASP A 202 33.70 11.81 21.47
CA ASP A 202 34.80 10.81 21.27
C ASP A 202 34.69 10.06 19.92
N GLY A 203 34.27 10.78 18.87
CA GLY A 203 34.05 10.22 17.55
C GLY A 203 32.67 9.63 17.31
N TYR A 204 31.89 9.31 18.32
CA TYR A 204 30.55 8.71 18.18
C TYR A 204 29.49 9.78 17.95
N ILE A 205 28.49 9.44 17.12
CA ILE A 205 27.32 10.30 16.88
C ILE A 205 26.31 10.04 17.99
N MET A 206 26.05 11.04 18.82
CA MET A 206 25.17 10.94 19.99
C MET A 206 24.13 12.06 20.04
N THR A 207 23.12 11.88 20.87
CA THR A 207 22.24 12.98 21.28
C THR A 207 22.96 13.91 22.25
N PRO A 208 22.61 15.23 22.35
CA PRO A 208 23.26 16.18 23.26
C PRO A 208 23.17 15.77 24.74
N ASP A 209 22.15 14.98 25.11
CA ASP A 209 21.98 14.42 26.45
C ASP A 209 22.82 13.15 26.68
N ARG A 210 23.53 12.68 25.64
CA ARG A 210 24.38 11.46 25.63
C ARG A 210 23.66 10.19 26.11
N GLN A 211 22.34 10.15 25.94
CA GLN A 211 21.56 8.97 26.28
C GLN A 211 21.43 8.01 25.11
N ARG A 212 21.67 8.47 23.88
CA ARG A 212 21.57 7.67 22.67
C ARG A 212 22.79 7.83 21.78
N ALA A 213 23.20 6.71 21.19
CA ALA A 213 24.21 6.68 20.11
C ALA A 213 23.57 6.09 18.84
N PHE A 214 24.11 6.47 17.70
CA PHE A 214 23.59 6.10 16.39
C PHE A 214 24.67 5.42 15.56
N VAL A 215 24.28 4.28 14.97
CA VAL A 215 25.08 3.59 13.97
C VAL A 215 24.24 3.47 12.71
N THR A 216 24.77 3.95 11.60
CA THR A 216 24.08 3.88 10.31
C THR A 216 24.75 2.88 9.38
N MET A 217 23.94 2.21 8.59
CA MET A 217 24.40 1.25 7.57
C MET A 217 23.41 1.21 6.43
N ASP A 218 23.82 0.80 5.25
CA ASP A 218 22.97 0.71 4.08
C ASP A 218 22.72 -0.76 3.73
N SER A 219 21.46 -1.10 3.37
CA SER A 219 21.09 -2.40 2.85
C SER A 219 21.34 -2.47 1.34
N PRO A 220 21.98 -3.53 0.81
CA PRO A 220 22.15 -3.72 -0.62
C PRO A 220 20.86 -4.14 -1.33
N PHE A 221 19.83 -4.55 -0.57
CA PHE A 221 18.60 -5.12 -1.13
C PHE A 221 17.53 -4.07 -1.49
N GLY A 222 17.74 -2.80 -1.10
CA GLY A 222 16.72 -1.76 -1.29
C GLY A 222 15.47 -2.01 -0.41
N ASN A 223 14.43 -1.18 -0.60
CA ASN A 223 13.19 -1.30 0.20
C ASN A 223 12.25 -2.40 -0.31
N SER A 224 12.42 -2.89 -1.53
CA SER A 224 11.47 -3.80 -2.18
C SER A 224 11.78 -5.27 -1.95
N GLU A 225 13.01 -5.62 -1.61
CA GLU A 225 13.44 -7.01 -1.42
C GLU A 225 13.36 -7.41 0.06
N THR A 226 12.18 -7.82 0.48
CA THR A 226 11.89 -8.11 1.88
C THR A 226 12.62 -9.33 2.41
N ASP A 227 12.82 -10.37 1.58
CA ASP A 227 13.52 -11.59 1.99
C ASP A 227 14.99 -11.33 2.32
N GLY A 228 15.69 -10.54 1.49
CA GLY A 228 17.07 -10.14 1.75
C GLY A 228 17.18 -9.29 3.01
N ASN A 229 16.30 -8.29 3.13
CA ASN A 229 16.26 -7.42 4.31
C ASN A 229 15.89 -8.17 5.60
N THR A 230 15.01 -9.18 5.54
CA THR A 230 14.68 -10.02 6.70
C THR A 230 15.92 -10.74 7.22
N ARG A 231 16.70 -11.36 6.32
CA ARG A 231 17.96 -12.04 6.70
C ARG A 231 19.00 -11.07 7.26
N LEU A 232 19.09 -9.87 6.66
CA LEU A 232 19.97 -8.81 7.17
C LEU A 232 19.55 -8.38 8.57
N LEU A 233 18.27 -8.15 8.82
CA LEU A 233 17.78 -7.76 10.14
C LEU A 233 17.93 -8.87 11.18
N GLU A 234 17.77 -10.15 10.81
CA GLU A 234 18.08 -11.29 11.69
C GLU A 234 19.56 -11.34 12.07
N LEU A 235 20.45 -11.03 11.12
CA LEU A 235 21.89 -10.90 11.39
C LEU A 235 22.15 -9.76 12.38
N LEU A 236 21.61 -8.57 12.10
CA LEU A 236 21.77 -7.38 12.95
C LEU A 236 21.22 -7.59 14.35
N GLN A 237 20.09 -8.29 14.48
CA GLN A 237 19.49 -8.61 15.78
C GLN A 237 20.35 -9.55 16.61
N LYS A 238 20.97 -10.57 16.00
CA LYS A 238 21.95 -11.44 16.67
C LYS A 238 23.21 -10.68 17.08
N CYS A 239 23.68 -9.72 16.28
CA CYS A 239 24.78 -8.84 16.64
C CYS A 239 24.40 -7.93 17.81
N ALA A 240 23.17 -7.39 17.83
CA ALA A 240 22.65 -6.59 18.92
C ALA A 240 22.55 -7.38 20.24
N GLU A 241 22.05 -8.63 20.20
CA GLU A 241 22.00 -9.52 21.36
C GLU A 241 23.41 -9.79 21.94
N THR A 242 24.40 -9.95 21.05
CA THR A 242 25.80 -10.13 21.49
C THR A 242 26.34 -8.85 22.13
N ALA A 243 26.06 -7.69 21.55
CA ALA A 243 26.52 -6.41 22.05
C ALA A 243 25.91 -6.03 23.41
N THR A 244 24.62 -6.38 23.64
CA THR A 244 23.90 -6.06 24.88
C THR A 244 24.05 -7.12 25.96
N GLY A 245 24.53 -8.33 25.63
CA GLY A 245 24.68 -9.43 26.60
C GLY A 245 25.52 -9.08 27.83
N GLU A 246 26.53 -8.21 27.68
CA GLU A 246 27.39 -7.70 28.75
C GLU A 246 26.92 -6.38 29.37
N THR A 247 25.97 -5.68 28.73
CA THR A 247 25.46 -4.37 29.16
C THR A 247 23.94 -4.32 29.11
N PRO A 248 23.25 -4.93 30.09
CA PRO A 248 21.78 -4.97 30.11
C PRO A 248 21.10 -3.60 30.28
N SER A 249 21.90 -2.56 30.57
CA SER A 249 21.45 -1.17 30.65
C SER A 249 21.28 -0.47 29.30
N VAL A 250 21.72 -1.10 28.19
CA VAL A 250 21.63 -0.58 26.84
C VAL A 250 20.67 -1.44 26.02
N THR A 251 19.72 -0.81 25.35
CA THR A 251 18.85 -1.44 24.36
C THR A 251 19.21 -0.94 22.95
N ILE A 252 19.07 -1.81 21.96
CA ILE A 252 19.36 -1.47 20.56
C ILE A 252 18.05 -1.63 19.76
N HIS A 253 17.65 -0.56 19.09
CA HIS A 253 16.50 -0.53 18.21
C HIS A 253 16.95 -0.26 16.77
N PHE A 254 16.27 -0.86 15.81
CA PHE A 254 16.54 -0.61 14.40
C PHE A 254 15.40 0.20 13.78
N THR A 255 15.76 1.22 12.99
CA THR A 255 14.80 2.03 12.22
C THR A 255 15.35 2.27 10.82
N GLY A 256 14.48 2.69 9.91
CA GLY A 256 14.82 2.95 8.51
C GLY A 256 13.92 2.23 7.52
N GLY A 257 14.03 2.59 6.25
CA GLY A 257 13.17 2.05 5.19
C GLY A 257 13.11 0.52 5.14
N PRO A 258 14.25 -0.21 5.11
CA PRO A 258 14.26 -1.67 5.10
C PRO A 258 13.59 -2.30 6.33
N VAL A 259 13.75 -1.68 7.51
CA VAL A 259 13.15 -2.16 8.76
C VAL A 259 11.63 -2.03 8.73
N ILE A 260 11.14 -0.88 8.26
CA ILE A 260 9.71 -0.61 8.09
C ILE A 260 9.12 -1.56 7.05
N ALA A 261 9.80 -1.78 5.93
CA ALA A 261 9.35 -2.68 4.87
C ALA A 261 9.21 -4.13 5.37
N VAL A 262 10.21 -4.65 6.10
CA VAL A 262 10.15 -5.98 6.71
C VAL A 262 9.05 -6.05 7.77
N GLY A 263 8.89 -5.02 8.59
CA GLY A 263 7.82 -4.93 9.59
C GLY A 263 6.44 -4.98 8.95
N ASN A 264 6.22 -4.20 7.89
CA ASN A 264 4.99 -4.20 7.10
C ASN A 264 4.67 -5.58 6.54
N ALA A 265 5.63 -6.18 5.84
CA ALA A 265 5.49 -7.47 5.20
C ALA A 265 5.16 -8.58 6.20
N SER A 266 5.91 -8.64 7.29
CA SER A 266 5.68 -9.59 8.39
C SER A 266 4.30 -9.39 9.02
N GLN A 267 3.89 -8.14 9.27
CA GLN A 267 2.59 -7.85 9.86
C GLN A 267 1.44 -8.17 8.89
N ILE A 268 1.56 -7.82 7.61
CA ILE A 268 0.57 -8.19 6.60
C ILE A 268 0.41 -9.71 6.54
N LYS A 269 1.52 -10.45 6.51
CA LYS A 269 1.50 -11.92 6.48
C LYS A 269 0.81 -12.50 7.71
N HIS A 270 1.18 -12.03 8.90
CA HIS A 270 0.57 -12.45 10.16
C HIS A 270 -0.92 -12.14 10.20
N ASP A 271 -1.31 -10.90 9.89
CA ASP A 271 -2.71 -10.45 9.90
C ASP A 271 -3.54 -11.19 8.85
N SER A 272 -2.96 -11.45 7.68
CA SER A 272 -3.62 -12.22 6.61
C SER A 272 -3.92 -13.65 7.06
N ILE A 273 -2.94 -14.35 7.63
CA ILE A 273 -3.12 -15.72 8.14
C ILE A 273 -4.15 -15.73 9.27
N LEU A 274 -4.07 -14.79 10.21
CA LEU A 274 -5.00 -14.66 11.32
C LEU A 274 -6.43 -14.39 10.83
N SER A 275 -6.59 -13.42 9.94
CA SER A 275 -7.90 -13.03 9.40
C SER A 275 -8.53 -14.15 8.58
N ILE A 276 -7.77 -14.82 7.70
CA ILE A 276 -8.25 -15.97 6.93
C ILE A 276 -8.68 -17.10 7.87
N THR A 277 -7.89 -17.38 8.92
CA THR A 277 -8.20 -18.42 9.90
C THR A 277 -9.48 -18.11 10.66
N ILE A 278 -9.62 -16.87 11.18
CA ILE A 278 -10.82 -16.42 11.88
C ILE A 278 -12.04 -16.49 10.96
N ALA A 279 -11.93 -15.94 9.73
CA ALA A 279 -13.00 -15.99 8.75
C ALA A 279 -13.44 -17.42 8.47
N LEU A 280 -12.47 -18.30 8.18
CA LEU A 280 -12.74 -19.70 7.87
C LEU A 280 -13.44 -20.43 9.02
N VAL A 281 -12.94 -20.28 10.24
CA VAL A 281 -13.53 -20.91 11.44
C VAL A 281 -14.96 -20.41 11.66
N LEU A 282 -15.20 -19.11 11.60
CA LEU A 282 -16.53 -18.53 11.82
C LEU A 282 -17.51 -18.89 10.70
N ILE A 283 -17.06 -18.85 9.43
CA ILE A 283 -17.87 -19.25 8.28
C ILE A 283 -18.22 -20.75 8.39
N LEU A 284 -17.25 -21.60 8.71
CA LEU A 284 -17.50 -23.03 8.89
C LEU A 284 -18.45 -23.32 10.05
N ALA A 285 -18.30 -22.61 11.17
CA ALA A 285 -19.22 -22.72 12.30
C ALA A 285 -20.64 -22.30 11.92
N LEU A 286 -20.79 -21.18 11.21
CA LEU A 286 -22.09 -20.70 10.72
C LEU A 286 -22.73 -21.68 9.74
N LEU A 287 -21.96 -22.21 8.78
CA LEU A 287 -22.43 -23.17 7.81
C LEU A 287 -22.79 -24.50 8.46
N TYR A 288 -22.00 -24.98 9.43
CA TYR A 288 -22.32 -26.17 10.19
C TYR A 288 -23.64 -26.00 10.97
N TYR A 289 -23.83 -24.84 11.58
CA TYR A 289 -25.07 -24.49 12.26
C TYR A 289 -26.27 -24.48 11.30
N ALA A 290 -26.10 -23.90 10.08
CA ALA A 290 -27.15 -23.77 9.08
C ALA A 290 -27.53 -25.13 8.42
N PHE A 291 -26.52 -25.95 8.09
CA PHE A 291 -26.74 -27.20 7.31
C PHE A 291 -26.70 -28.49 8.14
N ARG A 292 -26.12 -28.47 9.33
CA ARG A 292 -25.93 -29.61 10.25
C ARG A 292 -25.32 -30.86 9.59
N SER A 293 -24.55 -30.69 8.49
CA SER A 293 -23.92 -31.74 7.71
C SER A 293 -22.45 -31.49 7.48
N ARG A 294 -21.58 -32.31 8.06
CA ARG A 294 -20.12 -32.24 7.85
C ARG A 294 -19.72 -32.42 6.40
N ARG A 295 -20.45 -33.20 5.65
CA ARG A 295 -20.17 -33.48 4.25
C ARG A 295 -20.43 -32.28 3.36
N HIS A 296 -21.53 -31.57 3.53
CA HIS A 296 -21.84 -30.36 2.78
C HIS A 296 -20.80 -29.28 3.09
N LEU A 297 -20.36 -29.16 4.36
CA LEU A 297 -19.30 -28.28 4.79
C LEU A 297 -17.99 -28.54 4.04
N LEU A 298 -17.55 -29.80 3.98
CA LEU A 298 -16.33 -30.19 3.26
C LEU A 298 -16.42 -29.91 1.75
N LEU A 299 -17.59 -30.07 1.15
CA LEU A 299 -17.80 -29.79 -0.27
C LEU A 299 -17.74 -28.29 -0.57
N ILE A 300 -18.29 -27.45 0.32
CA ILE A 300 -18.18 -25.99 0.21
C ILE A 300 -16.70 -25.58 0.32
N LEU A 301 -15.99 -26.09 1.31
CA LEU A 301 -14.57 -25.82 1.52
C LEU A 301 -13.73 -26.25 0.30
N ALA A 302 -13.98 -27.44 -0.23
CA ALA A 302 -13.30 -27.96 -1.42
C ALA A 302 -13.54 -27.06 -2.65
N SER A 303 -14.77 -26.53 -2.82
CA SER A 303 -15.11 -25.64 -3.92
C SER A 303 -14.30 -24.35 -3.86
N ILE A 304 -14.16 -23.75 -2.67
CA ILE A 304 -13.43 -22.52 -2.45
C ILE A 304 -11.92 -22.75 -2.62
N ALA A 305 -11.39 -23.82 -2.01
CA ALA A 305 -9.97 -24.17 -2.12
C ALA A 305 -9.56 -24.42 -3.57
N TRP A 306 -10.43 -25.06 -4.35
CA TRP A 306 -10.18 -25.27 -5.77
C TRP A 306 -10.23 -23.95 -6.57
N GLY A 307 -11.19 -23.05 -6.26
CA GLY A 307 -11.26 -21.71 -6.85
C GLY A 307 -10.00 -20.91 -6.56
N TRP A 308 -9.50 -20.99 -5.34
CA TRP A 308 -8.25 -20.35 -4.90
C TRP A 308 -7.02 -20.88 -5.66
N LEU A 309 -6.93 -22.20 -5.78
CA LEU A 309 -5.88 -22.87 -6.56
C LEU A 309 -5.95 -22.46 -8.04
N PHE A 310 -7.16 -22.35 -8.60
CA PHE A 310 -7.37 -21.89 -9.98
C PHE A 310 -6.90 -20.45 -10.17
N ALA A 311 -7.23 -19.55 -9.24
CA ALA A 311 -6.81 -18.16 -9.28
C ALA A 311 -5.28 -18.00 -9.26
N LEU A 312 -4.61 -18.68 -8.32
CA LEU A 312 -3.15 -18.65 -8.24
C LEU A 312 -2.48 -19.24 -9.49
N ALA A 313 -3.06 -20.32 -10.06
CA ALA A 313 -2.55 -20.89 -11.29
C ALA A 313 -2.71 -19.95 -12.49
N CYS A 314 -3.84 -19.23 -12.59
CA CYS A 314 -4.04 -18.21 -13.62
C CYS A 314 -3.05 -17.05 -13.46
N LEU A 315 -2.85 -16.55 -12.25
CA LEU A 315 -1.87 -15.51 -11.98
C LEU A 315 -0.45 -15.94 -12.37
N SER A 316 -0.07 -17.19 -12.04
CA SER A 316 1.27 -17.72 -12.38
C SER A 316 1.58 -17.75 -13.89
N ILE A 317 0.55 -17.71 -14.74
CA ILE A 317 0.69 -17.66 -16.21
C ILE A 317 0.90 -16.21 -16.67
N VAL A 318 0.27 -15.26 -15.99
CA VAL A 318 0.30 -13.83 -16.39
C VAL A 318 1.51 -13.12 -15.75
N GLU A 319 1.76 -13.38 -14.49
CA GLU A 319 2.83 -12.75 -13.70
C GLU A 319 3.51 -13.81 -12.81
N ALA A 320 4.85 -13.76 -12.75
CA ALA A 320 5.63 -14.70 -11.94
C ALA A 320 5.59 -14.36 -10.44
N GLU A 321 5.24 -13.12 -10.08
CA GLU A 321 5.24 -12.59 -8.72
C GLU A 321 3.86 -12.05 -8.38
N VAL A 322 3.37 -12.36 -7.17
CA VAL A 322 2.06 -11.94 -6.66
C VAL A 322 2.23 -11.18 -5.36
N SER A 323 1.57 -10.04 -5.21
CA SER A 323 1.60 -9.26 -3.98
C SER A 323 0.96 -10.00 -2.81
N VAL A 324 1.66 -10.07 -1.66
CA VAL A 324 1.14 -10.69 -0.41
C VAL A 324 -0.12 -9.99 0.09
N ILE A 325 -0.24 -8.69 -0.13
CA ILE A 325 -1.43 -7.92 0.27
C ILE A 325 -2.67 -8.41 -0.49
N VAL A 326 -2.54 -8.76 -1.78
CA VAL A 326 -3.62 -9.37 -2.58
C VAL A 326 -4.12 -10.66 -1.94
N VAL A 327 -3.20 -11.49 -1.46
CA VAL A 327 -3.52 -12.72 -0.72
C VAL A 327 -4.27 -12.40 0.58
N GLY A 328 -3.85 -11.37 1.32
CA GLY A 328 -4.52 -10.92 2.54
C GLY A 328 -5.96 -10.45 2.29
N ILE A 329 -6.18 -9.62 1.27
CA ILE A 329 -7.49 -9.13 0.89
C ILE A 329 -8.38 -10.27 0.35
N SER A 330 -7.79 -11.36 -0.13
CA SER A 330 -8.53 -12.53 -0.65
C SER A 330 -9.48 -13.17 0.37
N SER A 331 -9.28 -12.97 1.68
CA SER A 331 -10.22 -13.43 2.72
C SER A 331 -11.63 -12.87 2.51
N VAL A 332 -11.74 -11.63 2.06
CA VAL A 332 -13.02 -11.00 1.70
C VAL A 332 -13.65 -11.70 0.50
N ILE A 333 -12.83 -12.00 -0.51
CA ILE A 333 -13.31 -12.63 -1.75
C ILE A 333 -13.74 -14.08 -1.52
N VAL A 334 -13.09 -14.78 -0.58
CA VAL A 334 -13.56 -16.10 -0.11
C VAL A 334 -14.97 -16.00 0.44
N GLY A 335 -15.31 -14.97 1.21
CA GLY A 335 -16.67 -14.72 1.69
C GLY A 335 -17.70 -14.60 0.54
N ILE A 336 -17.30 -14.00 -0.60
CA ILE A 336 -18.12 -13.93 -1.81
C ILE A 336 -18.25 -15.32 -2.47
N ALA A 337 -17.13 -16.01 -2.65
CA ALA A 337 -17.08 -17.30 -3.35
C ALA A 337 -17.90 -18.39 -2.67
N VAL A 338 -18.03 -18.36 -1.32
CA VAL A 338 -18.89 -19.28 -0.54
C VAL A 338 -20.31 -19.29 -1.04
N ASN A 339 -20.83 -18.20 -1.56
CA ASN A 339 -22.23 -18.09 -1.99
C ASN A 339 -22.59 -19.09 -3.10
N TYR A 340 -21.67 -19.37 -4.02
CA TYR A 340 -21.97 -20.26 -5.15
C TYR A 340 -22.26 -21.71 -4.73
N PRO A 341 -21.39 -22.41 -3.99
CA PRO A 341 -21.70 -23.74 -3.50
C PRO A 341 -22.85 -23.73 -2.48
N LEU A 342 -22.97 -22.65 -1.67
CA LEU A 342 -24.04 -22.48 -0.70
C LEU A 342 -25.42 -22.50 -1.36
N HIS A 343 -25.63 -21.70 -2.41
CA HIS A 343 -26.92 -21.64 -3.10
C HIS A 343 -27.32 -22.97 -3.71
N LEU A 344 -26.39 -23.70 -4.35
CA LEU A 344 -26.68 -25.01 -4.92
C LEU A 344 -27.02 -26.01 -3.83
N ILE A 345 -26.26 -26.11 -2.76
CA ILE A 345 -26.49 -27.05 -1.66
C ILE A 345 -27.78 -26.71 -0.91
N ALA A 346 -28.06 -25.42 -0.66
CA ALA A 346 -29.32 -25.00 -0.02
C ALA A 346 -30.54 -25.36 -0.89
N HIS A 347 -30.46 -25.20 -2.22
CA HIS A 347 -31.53 -25.50 -3.13
C HIS A 347 -31.81 -27.01 -3.19
N LEU A 348 -30.75 -27.85 -3.14
CA LEU A 348 -30.88 -29.31 -3.11
C LEU A 348 -31.59 -29.85 -1.86
N GLN A 349 -31.70 -29.09 -0.77
CA GLN A 349 -32.47 -29.46 0.40
C GLN A 349 -33.99 -29.44 0.11
N HIS A 350 -34.41 -28.63 -0.87
CA HIS A 350 -35.81 -28.44 -1.24
C HIS A 350 -36.18 -29.13 -2.56
N THR A 351 -35.21 -29.34 -3.46
CA THR A 351 -35.37 -29.97 -4.75
C THR A 351 -34.43 -31.16 -4.84
N PRO A 352 -34.89 -32.39 -4.54
CA PRO A 352 -34.02 -33.58 -4.48
C PRO A 352 -33.42 -33.98 -5.83
N ASP A 353 -34.05 -33.60 -6.93
CA ASP A 353 -33.52 -33.83 -8.28
C ASP A 353 -32.43 -32.83 -8.62
N MET A 354 -31.20 -33.34 -8.76
CA MET A 354 -30.01 -32.56 -9.10
C MET A 354 -30.20 -31.81 -10.43
N ARG A 355 -30.86 -32.42 -11.40
CA ARG A 355 -31.06 -31.81 -12.72
C ARG A 355 -32.00 -30.61 -12.63
N GLN A 356 -33.09 -30.75 -11.88
CA GLN A 356 -34.02 -29.65 -11.65
C GLN A 356 -33.34 -28.53 -10.83
N ALA A 357 -32.63 -28.88 -9.75
CA ALA A 357 -31.91 -27.93 -8.92
C ALA A 357 -30.90 -27.11 -9.71
N LEU A 358 -30.08 -27.78 -10.55
CA LEU A 358 -29.15 -27.08 -11.45
C LEU A 358 -29.87 -26.15 -12.45
N GLY A 359 -31.06 -26.59 -12.96
CA GLY A 359 -31.85 -25.78 -13.89
C GLY A 359 -32.35 -24.48 -13.30
N GLU A 360 -32.74 -24.51 -12.05
CA GLU A 360 -33.32 -23.38 -11.36
C GLU A 360 -32.22 -22.42 -10.84
N VAL A 361 -31.08 -22.95 -10.38
CA VAL A 361 -30.01 -22.16 -9.71
C VAL A 361 -28.96 -21.68 -10.67
N SER A 362 -28.63 -22.40 -11.74
CA SER A 362 -27.46 -22.06 -12.59
C SER A 362 -27.58 -20.72 -13.30
N LYS A 363 -28.78 -20.31 -13.73
CA LYS A 363 -28.98 -19.04 -14.43
C LYS A 363 -28.71 -17.84 -13.51
N PRO A 364 -29.32 -17.71 -12.31
CA PRO A 364 -28.99 -16.65 -11.37
C PRO A 364 -27.51 -16.64 -10.96
N LEU A 365 -26.95 -17.83 -10.67
CA LEU A 365 -25.54 -17.94 -10.28
C LEU A 365 -24.57 -17.47 -11.37
N ILE A 366 -24.81 -17.83 -12.64
CA ILE A 366 -23.96 -17.40 -13.75
C ILE A 366 -24.08 -15.88 -13.96
N VAL A 367 -25.29 -15.33 -13.86
CA VAL A 367 -25.49 -13.89 -14.03
C VAL A 367 -24.78 -13.12 -12.93
N GLY A 368 -25.00 -13.47 -11.66
CA GLY A 368 -24.32 -12.84 -10.54
C GLY A 368 -22.80 -13.02 -10.60
N ASN A 369 -22.31 -14.18 -11.01
CA ASN A 369 -20.87 -14.37 -11.19
C ASN A 369 -20.30 -13.45 -12.28
N ILE A 370 -20.96 -13.31 -13.43
CA ILE A 370 -20.49 -12.48 -14.54
C ILE A 370 -20.43 -11.00 -14.13
N THR A 371 -21.41 -10.50 -13.40
CA THR A 371 -21.44 -9.12 -12.90
C THR A 371 -20.31 -8.87 -11.91
N THR A 372 -20.13 -9.78 -10.95
CA THR A 372 -19.06 -9.67 -9.94
C THR A 372 -17.67 -9.78 -10.59
N VAL A 373 -17.47 -10.76 -11.47
CA VAL A 373 -16.24 -10.89 -12.27
C VAL A 373 -15.98 -9.63 -13.09
N GLY A 374 -17.01 -9.08 -13.75
CA GLY A 374 -16.92 -7.85 -14.51
C GLY A 374 -16.49 -6.65 -13.66
N ALA A 375 -17.01 -6.53 -12.43
CA ALA A 375 -16.61 -5.48 -11.49
C ALA A 375 -15.13 -5.61 -11.08
N PHE A 376 -14.63 -6.82 -10.83
CA PHE A 376 -13.21 -7.03 -10.54
C PHE A 376 -12.31 -6.80 -11.76
N LEU A 377 -12.74 -7.20 -12.96
CA LEU A 377 -12.00 -6.94 -14.20
C LEU A 377 -11.90 -5.44 -14.52
N ALA A 378 -12.77 -4.59 -13.98
CA ALA A 378 -12.65 -3.14 -14.06
C ALA A 378 -11.35 -2.59 -13.40
N LEU A 379 -10.68 -3.38 -12.55
CA LEU A 379 -9.39 -3.00 -11.95
C LEU A 379 -8.19 -3.21 -12.92
N ILE A 380 -8.32 -4.03 -13.95
CA ILE A 380 -7.20 -4.37 -14.86
C ILE A 380 -6.58 -3.15 -15.57
N PRO A 381 -7.35 -2.15 -16.05
CA PRO A 381 -6.76 -1.00 -16.73
C PRO A 381 -6.03 -0.01 -15.80
N LEU A 382 -6.07 -0.22 -14.50
CA LEU A 382 -5.39 0.65 -13.54
C LEU A 382 -3.87 0.51 -13.63
N LYS A 383 -3.18 1.59 -13.30
CA LYS A 383 -1.71 1.62 -13.28
C LYS A 383 -1.10 0.91 -12.07
N SER A 384 -1.86 0.79 -10.97
CA SER A 384 -1.44 0.08 -9.77
C SER A 384 -1.34 -1.42 -10.04
N VAL A 385 -0.16 -1.98 -9.88
CA VAL A 385 0.11 -3.41 -10.07
C VAL A 385 -0.73 -4.24 -9.10
N ALA A 386 -0.73 -3.87 -7.83
CA ALA A 386 -1.48 -4.62 -6.80
C ALA A 386 -3.00 -4.62 -7.04
N LEU A 387 -3.59 -3.50 -7.49
CA LEU A 387 -5.02 -3.45 -7.81
C LEU A 387 -5.36 -4.29 -9.04
N ARG A 388 -4.49 -4.31 -10.06
CA ARG A 388 -4.64 -5.15 -11.24
C ARG A 388 -4.56 -6.63 -10.88
N ASP A 389 -3.58 -7.02 -10.08
CA ASP A 389 -3.41 -8.40 -9.59
C ASP A 389 -4.61 -8.84 -8.76
N LEU A 390 -5.12 -7.98 -7.89
CA LEU A 390 -6.32 -8.21 -7.10
C LEU A 390 -7.54 -8.43 -8.01
N GLY A 391 -7.71 -7.60 -9.02
CA GLY A 391 -8.81 -7.72 -9.99
C GLY A 391 -8.75 -9.06 -10.73
N LEU A 392 -7.57 -9.43 -11.24
CA LEU A 392 -7.36 -10.68 -11.96
C LEU A 392 -7.53 -11.90 -11.04
N PHE A 393 -6.91 -11.86 -9.84
CA PHE A 393 -7.03 -12.92 -8.85
C PHE A 393 -8.49 -13.17 -8.47
N SER A 394 -9.22 -12.09 -8.15
CA SER A 394 -10.63 -12.17 -7.73
C SER A 394 -11.53 -12.73 -8.83
N ALA A 395 -11.35 -12.22 -10.04
CA ALA A 395 -12.08 -12.71 -11.20
C ALA A 395 -11.83 -14.21 -11.44
N CYS A 396 -10.56 -14.63 -11.41
CA CYS A 396 -10.19 -16.03 -11.60
C CYS A 396 -10.69 -16.92 -10.45
N LEU A 397 -10.65 -16.44 -9.19
CA LEU A 397 -11.18 -17.18 -8.04
C LEU A 397 -12.68 -17.46 -8.19
N LEU A 398 -13.45 -16.46 -8.57
CA LEU A 398 -14.89 -16.58 -8.76
C LEU A 398 -15.23 -17.47 -9.96
N ILE A 399 -14.51 -17.32 -11.08
CA ILE A 399 -14.65 -18.20 -12.27
C ILE A 399 -14.29 -19.64 -11.90
N GLY A 400 -13.17 -19.86 -11.21
CA GLY A 400 -12.77 -21.19 -10.75
C GLY A 400 -13.84 -21.81 -9.85
N THR A 401 -14.30 -21.08 -8.86
CA THR A 401 -15.31 -21.59 -7.91
C THR A 401 -16.60 -21.96 -8.61
N ILE A 402 -17.13 -21.11 -9.51
CA ILE A 402 -18.38 -21.44 -10.22
C ILE A 402 -18.21 -22.61 -11.19
N LEU A 403 -17.07 -22.74 -11.84
CA LEU A 403 -16.75 -23.89 -12.67
C LEU A 403 -16.78 -25.19 -11.85
N PHE A 404 -16.15 -25.19 -10.67
CA PHE A 404 -16.18 -26.33 -9.77
C PHE A 404 -17.61 -26.67 -9.34
N VAL A 405 -18.38 -25.66 -8.96
CA VAL A 405 -19.77 -25.81 -8.48
C VAL A 405 -20.71 -26.35 -9.55
N LEU A 406 -20.56 -25.91 -10.80
CA LEU A 406 -21.46 -26.34 -11.88
C LEU A 406 -21.01 -27.66 -12.52
N LEU A 407 -19.73 -28.00 -12.57
CA LEU A 407 -19.23 -29.17 -13.26
C LEU A 407 -18.99 -30.36 -12.32
N TRP A 408 -18.27 -30.16 -11.21
CA TRP A 408 -17.81 -31.28 -10.38
C TRP A 408 -18.57 -31.44 -9.08
N LEU A 409 -19.07 -30.38 -8.46
CA LEU A 409 -19.80 -30.45 -7.21
C LEU A 409 -21.03 -31.39 -7.32
N PRO A 410 -21.84 -31.38 -8.42
CA PRO A 410 -22.95 -32.30 -8.58
C PRO A 410 -22.54 -33.78 -8.60
N LEU A 411 -21.34 -34.09 -9.11
CA LEU A 411 -20.81 -35.47 -9.12
C LEU A 411 -20.37 -35.94 -7.74
N LEU A 412 -19.95 -35.01 -6.87
CA LEU A 412 -19.48 -35.28 -5.52
C LEU A 412 -20.63 -35.43 -4.52
N ILE A 413 -21.77 -34.81 -4.78
CA ILE A 413 -22.99 -34.95 -3.98
C ILE A 413 -23.63 -36.28 -4.38
N LYS A 414 -23.79 -37.25 -3.42
CA LYS A 414 -24.55 -38.45 -3.66
C LYS A 414 -26.03 -38.07 -3.76
N ASN A 415 -26.72 -38.46 -4.84
CA ASN A 415 -28.18 -38.48 -4.85
C ASN A 415 -28.65 -39.30 -3.65
N GLN A 416 -29.47 -38.70 -2.80
CA GLN A 416 -30.25 -39.46 -1.83
C GLN A 416 -31.37 -40.17 -2.62
N GLU A 417 -31.01 -41.23 -3.35
CA GLU A 417 -31.99 -42.15 -3.83
C GLU A 417 -32.53 -42.92 -2.61
N ASN A 418 -33.84 -42.74 -2.38
CA ASN A 418 -34.71 -43.49 -1.51
C ASN A 418 -34.40 -43.54 -0.01
N LYS A 419 -34.87 -42.54 0.73
CA LYS A 419 -35.60 -42.80 1.97
C LYS A 419 -37.08 -42.56 1.70
N PRO A 420 -37.93 -43.60 1.73
CA PRO A 420 -39.37 -43.48 1.42
C PRO A 420 -40.21 -42.87 2.54
N ASP A 421 -39.64 -42.25 3.56
CA ASP A 421 -40.37 -41.69 4.71
C ASP A 421 -39.97 -40.22 4.96
N SER A 422 -40.21 -39.37 3.97
CA SER A 422 -40.37 -37.93 4.22
C SER A 422 -41.72 -37.54 3.60
N PRO A 423 -42.68 -37.06 4.38
CA PRO A 423 -43.96 -36.63 3.83
C PRO A 423 -43.76 -35.56 2.76
N PRO A 424 -44.61 -35.53 1.73
CA PRO A 424 -44.56 -34.55 0.67
C PRO A 424 -44.69 -33.14 1.30
N TRP A 425 -43.87 -32.22 0.85
CA TRP A 425 -43.74 -30.81 1.26
C TRP A 425 -45.04 -30.02 1.19
N GLU A 426 -46.01 -30.28 1.97
CA GLU A 426 -47.11 -29.36 2.16
C GLU A 426 -46.70 -28.28 3.13
N GLY A 427 -46.39 -27.10 2.57
CA GLY A 427 -46.29 -25.86 3.31
C GLY A 427 -44.93 -25.52 3.91
N LEU A 428 -44.10 -24.82 3.15
CA LEU A 428 -42.96 -24.03 3.69
C LEU A 428 -43.37 -23.04 4.81
N GLY A 429 -44.68 -22.94 5.10
CA GLY A 429 -45.26 -22.23 6.24
C GLY A 429 -45.51 -23.08 7.48
N GLU A 430 -45.82 -24.39 7.36
CA GLU A 430 -46.22 -25.23 8.51
C GLU A 430 -45.08 -26.07 9.09
N VAL A 431 -44.03 -26.41 8.31
CA VAL A 431 -42.86 -27.15 8.85
C VAL A 431 -41.97 -26.22 9.67
N ALA A 432 -42.01 -24.90 9.42
CA ALA A 432 -41.37 -23.92 10.24
C ALA A 432 -41.95 -23.83 11.68
N ASP A 433 -43.24 -24.15 11.84
CA ASP A 433 -43.89 -24.06 13.15
C ASP A 433 -43.70 -25.29 14.06
N ARG A 434 -43.33 -26.47 13.52
CA ARG A 434 -43.15 -27.70 14.32
C ARG A 434 -41.71 -28.04 14.74
N GLN A 435 -40.69 -27.43 14.16
CA GLN A 435 -39.28 -27.60 14.56
C GLN A 435 -38.63 -26.33 15.17
N ALA A 436 -39.40 -25.29 15.38
CA ALA A 436 -38.95 -24.01 15.92
C ALA A 436 -38.97 -23.97 17.46
N ASN A 437 -38.38 -24.95 18.13
CA ASN A 437 -38.03 -24.80 19.53
C ASN A 437 -36.51 -24.61 19.66
N GLY A 438 -36.09 -23.35 19.58
CA GLY A 438 -34.79 -22.86 20.00
C GLY A 438 -33.88 -22.37 18.87
N SER A 439 -33.69 -21.09 18.76
CA SER A 439 -32.63 -20.33 18.09
C SER A 439 -32.64 -20.09 16.57
N SER A 440 -33.33 -20.86 15.71
CA SER A 440 -33.52 -20.49 14.29
C SER A 440 -34.55 -19.36 14.11
N ASP A 441 -35.21 -18.97 15.17
CA ASP A 441 -36.34 -18.04 15.19
C ASP A 441 -35.92 -16.55 14.99
N PHE A 442 -34.68 -16.19 15.35
CA PHE A 442 -34.23 -14.78 15.25
C PHE A 442 -34.04 -14.33 13.79
N LEU A 443 -33.33 -15.11 12.97
CA LEU A 443 -33.11 -14.81 11.55
C LEU A 443 -34.44 -14.88 10.76
N MET A 444 -35.34 -15.82 11.11
CA MET A 444 -36.68 -15.93 10.53
C MET A 444 -37.54 -14.71 10.91
N ARG A 445 -37.52 -14.29 12.15
CA ARG A 445 -38.25 -13.09 12.61
C ARG A 445 -37.71 -11.83 11.93
N LEU A 446 -36.39 -11.71 11.79
CA LEU A 446 -35.78 -10.59 11.08
C LEU A 446 -36.12 -10.58 9.58
N ALA A 447 -36.10 -11.74 8.92
CA ALA A 447 -36.46 -11.90 7.50
C ALA A 447 -37.96 -11.65 7.23
N SER A 448 -38.83 -11.98 8.19
CA SER A 448 -40.27 -11.76 8.08
C SER A 448 -40.69 -10.28 8.26
N VAL A 449 -39.79 -9.43 8.77
CA VAL A 449 -40.09 -8.00 8.93
C VAL A 449 -40.23 -7.35 7.56
N ARG A 450 -41.46 -6.89 7.26
CA ARG A 450 -41.76 -6.12 6.04
C ARG A 450 -41.48 -4.62 6.30
N LEU A 451 -40.20 -4.23 6.12
CA LEU A 451 -39.76 -2.83 6.26
C LEU A 451 -40.44 -1.92 5.22
N ASP A 452 -40.74 -2.48 4.07
CA ASP A 452 -41.38 -1.84 2.92
C ASP A 452 -42.84 -1.38 3.14
N ASN A 453 -43.54 -1.90 4.16
CA ASN A 453 -44.92 -1.52 4.46
C ASN A 453 -45.05 -0.25 5.31
N ARG A 454 -43.97 0.24 5.89
CA ARG A 454 -43.99 1.40 6.79
C ARG A 454 -43.66 2.69 6.03
N LYS A 455 -44.67 3.48 5.68
CA LYS A 455 -44.53 4.73 4.92
C LYS A 455 -43.51 5.70 5.53
N TRP A 456 -43.45 5.78 6.87
CA TRP A 456 -42.51 6.67 7.57
C TRP A 456 -41.06 6.23 7.34
N LEU A 457 -40.78 4.93 7.23
CA LEU A 457 -39.44 4.42 6.99
C LEU A 457 -38.95 4.76 5.58
N VAL A 458 -39.84 4.70 4.58
CA VAL A 458 -39.52 5.10 3.20
C VAL A 458 -39.21 6.61 3.14
N VAL A 459 -40.00 7.44 3.85
CA VAL A 459 -39.73 8.88 3.95
C VAL A 459 -38.42 9.13 4.69
N ALA A 460 -38.15 8.42 5.78
CA ALA A 460 -36.90 8.55 6.52
C ALA A 460 -35.67 8.17 5.65
N ILE A 461 -35.76 7.09 4.87
CA ILE A 461 -34.69 6.70 3.94
C ILE A 461 -34.50 7.78 2.86
N ALA A 462 -35.58 8.36 2.32
CA ALA A 462 -35.46 9.43 1.32
C ALA A 462 -34.77 10.69 1.91
N VAL A 463 -35.16 11.09 3.12
CA VAL A 463 -34.53 12.23 3.83
C VAL A 463 -33.08 11.95 4.13
N LEU A 464 -32.74 10.75 4.65
CA LEU A 464 -31.37 10.34 4.90
C LEU A 464 -30.55 10.26 3.61
N THR A 465 -31.15 9.83 2.50
CA THR A 465 -30.46 9.81 1.20
C THR A 465 -30.08 11.21 0.74
N LEU A 466 -30.97 12.19 0.91
CA LEU A 466 -30.64 13.59 0.61
C LEU A 466 -29.57 14.14 1.55
N PHE A 467 -29.65 13.81 2.84
CA PHE A 467 -28.67 14.22 3.83
C PHE A 467 -27.29 13.64 3.55
N PHE A 468 -27.18 12.33 3.34
CA PHE A 468 -25.90 11.70 2.99
C PHE A 468 -25.42 12.08 1.59
N GLY A 469 -26.34 12.32 0.65
CA GLY A 469 -26.02 12.84 -0.67
C GLY A 469 -25.37 14.23 -0.62
N TYR A 470 -25.82 15.10 0.28
CA TYR A 470 -25.16 16.38 0.51
C TYR A 470 -23.75 16.21 1.09
N HIS A 471 -23.60 15.38 2.11
CA HIS A 471 -22.30 15.11 2.72
C HIS A 471 -21.33 14.34 1.83
N SER A 472 -21.82 13.58 0.84
CA SER A 472 -20.96 12.87 -0.11
C SER A 472 -20.07 13.78 -0.96
N LEU A 473 -20.44 15.05 -1.10
CA LEU A 473 -19.63 16.05 -1.81
C LEU A 473 -18.34 16.42 -1.06
N GLY A 474 -18.23 16.10 0.23
CA GLY A 474 -17.06 16.34 1.07
C GLY A 474 -16.09 15.16 1.16
N THR A 475 -16.17 14.20 0.25
CA THR A 475 -15.28 13.04 0.24
C THR A 475 -13.81 13.44 0.10
N THR A 476 -12.96 12.94 0.99
CA THR A 476 -11.53 13.24 1.05
C THR A 476 -10.68 12.00 0.81
N PHE A 477 -9.44 12.22 0.35
CA PHE A 477 -8.47 11.18 0.05
C PHE A 477 -7.22 11.36 0.91
N ASP A 478 -6.70 10.26 1.44
CA ASP A 478 -5.43 10.20 2.15
C ASP A 478 -4.34 9.66 1.24
N THR A 479 -3.30 10.45 1.03
CA THR A 479 -2.13 10.10 0.21
C THR A 479 -0.88 9.89 1.05
N ASP A 480 -0.96 10.04 2.38
CA ASP A 480 0.18 9.80 3.25
C ASP A 480 0.40 8.31 3.44
N LEU A 481 1.49 7.83 2.84
CA LEU A 481 1.89 6.41 2.95
C LEU A 481 2.21 6.00 4.39
N ASN A 482 2.57 6.94 5.27
CA ASN A 482 2.85 6.65 6.67
C ASN A 482 1.59 6.22 7.44
N HIS A 483 0.40 6.68 7.01
CA HIS A 483 -0.87 6.26 7.58
C HIS A 483 -1.27 4.84 7.16
N ILE A 484 -0.73 4.35 6.05
CA ILE A 484 -1.02 3.03 5.50
C ILE A 484 0.00 2.00 5.97
N ASN A 485 1.25 2.44 6.23
CA ASN A 485 2.33 1.59 6.69
C ASN A 485 2.16 1.18 8.16
N TYR A 486 2.48 -0.07 8.45
CA TYR A 486 2.59 -0.54 9.82
C TYR A 486 3.92 -0.12 10.42
N MET A 487 3.86 0.55 11.55
CA MET A 487 5.01 0.92 12.38
C MET A 487 4.68 0.62 13.84
N THR A 488 5.67 0.13 14.59
CA THR A 488 5.53 0.02 16.04
C THR A 488 5.43 1.41 16.67
N ASP A 489 4.91 1.50 17.89
CA ASP A 489 4.81 2.78 18.60
C ASP A 489 6.19 3.40 18.82
N GLU A 490 7.22 2.57 19.03
CA GLU A 490 8.62 3.00 19.16
C GLU A 490 9.15 3.58 17.85
N GLN A 491 8.98 2.87 16.73
CA GLN A 491 9.39 3.36 15.40
C GLN A 491 8.69 4.67 15.04
N ARG A 492 7.42 4.81 15.38
CA ARG A 492 6.66 6.05 15.15
C ARG A 492 7.16 7.19 16.05
N ALA A 493 7.48 6.90 17.31
CA ALA A 493 8.06 7.87 18.22
C ALA A 493 9.46 8.33 17.76
N ASP A 494 10.29 7.40 17.28
CA ASP A 494 11.62 7.71 16.76
C ASP A 494 11.54 8.53 15.46
N LEU A 495 10.65 8.18 14.55
CA LEU A 495 10.40 8.93 13.32
C LEU A 495 10.02 10.39 13.61
N ASN A 496 9.13 10.60 14.59
CA ASN A 496 8.70 11.94 15.02
C ASN A 496 9.80 12.71 15.78
N ARG A 497 10.60 12.02 16.58
CA ARG A 497 11.61 12.62 17.46
C ARG A 497 12.86 13.05 16.71
N PHE A 498 13.34 12.22 15.78
CA PHE A 498 14.58 12.46 15.05
C PHE A 498 14.38 13.25 13.74
N GLY A 499 13.18 13.79 13.51
CA GLY A 499 12.92 14.67 12.38
C GLY A 499 13.03 14.01 11.01
N MET A 500 13.09 12.67 10.92
CA MET A 500 13.00 11.96 9.66
C MET A 500 11.67 12.25 8.94
N SER A 501 10.62 12.62 9.69
CA SER A 501 9.37 13.17 9.15
C SER A 501 9.45 14.66 8.81
N LYS A 502 10.29 15.44 9.51
CA LYS A 502 10.45 16.89 9.28
C LYS A 502 11.25 17.24 8.02
N SER A 503 12.01 16.31 7.47
CA SER A 503 12.70 16.51 6.18
C SER A 503 11.73 16.69 5.01
N VAL A 504 10.48 16.25 5.17
CA VAL A 504 9.40 16.48 4.19
C VAL A 504 8.67 17.82 4.44
N GLU A 505 8.65 18.29 5.69
CA GLU A 505 8.06 19.57 6.10
C GLU A 505 9.09 20.70 6.30
N CYS A 506 10.34 20.52 5.90
CA CYS A 506 11.25 21.66 5.86
C CYS A 506 10.66 22.71 4.92
N GLY A 507 9.67 23.40 5.46
CA GLY A 507 9.10 24.58 4.88
C GLY A 507 10.22 25.52 4.58
N VAL A 508 10.65 25.50 3.35
CA VAL A 508 11.42 26.58 2.77
C VAL A 508 10.64 27.84 3.11
N ASN A 509 11.12 28.54 4.11
CA ASN A 509 10.68 29.91 4.35
C ASN A 509 11.06 30.67 3.09
N THR A 510 10.17 30.65 2.10
CA THR A 510 10.31 31.20 0.77
C THR A 510 10.26 32.72 0.86
N GLN A 511 11.30 33.32 1.46
CA GLN A 511 11.63 34.71 1.23
C GLN A 511 13.06 34.82 0.67
N ARG A 512 13.12 34.83 -0.69
CA ARG A 512 14.06 35.61 -1.46
C ARG A 512 15.44 35.08 -1.79
N LYS A 513 15.75 33.78 -1.92
CA LYS A 513 16.88 33.35 -2.79
C LYS A 513 16.67 31.94 -3.28
N THR A 514 16.98 31.68 -4.57
CA THR A 514 17.07 30.32 -5.08
C THR A 514 18.03 29.54 -4.19
N PRO A 515 17.62 28.42 -3.57
CA PRO A 515 18.49 27.65 -2.71
C PRO A 515 19.79 27.30 -3.45
N ARG A 516 20.92 27.53 -2.82
CA ARG A 516 22.27 27.36 -3.41
C ARG A 516 22.50 25.97 -4.00
N PHE A 517 21.93 24.95 -3.39
CA PHE A 517 22.06 23.54 -3.81
C PHE A 517 20.92 23.06 -4.70
N LEU A 518 20.17 23.97 -5.34
CA LEU A 518 19.28 23.62 -6.43
C LEU A 518 20.10 23.32 -7.70
N LEU A 519 19.93 22.11 -8.26
CA LEU A 519 20.78 21.52 -9.29
C LEU A 519 19.96 21.08 -10.54
N SER A 520 18.80 21.72 -10.79
CA SER A 520 18.06 21.45 -12.02
C SER A 520 18.87 21.81 -13.27
N ASP A 521 18.64 21.13 -14.37
CA ASP A 521 19.40 21.32 -15.62
C ASP A 521 19.49 22.79 -16.04
N SER A 522 18.40 23.54 -15.94
CA SER A 522 18.37 24.96 -16.28
C SER A 522 19.25 25.83 -15.36
N ILE A 523 19.28 25.52 -14.05
CA ILE A 523 20.09 26.20 -13.07
C ILE A 523 21.56 25.86 -13.27
N GLN A 524 21.90 24.59 -13.49
CA GLN A 524 23.25 24.17 -13.82
C GLN A 524 23.78 24.87 -15.08
N GLN A 525 22.99 24.89 -16.16
CA GLN A 525 23.36 25.56 -17.41
C GLN A 525 23.62 27.04 -17.18
N HIS A 526 22.77 27.74 -16.43
CA HIS A 526 22.98 29.15 -16.09
C HIS A 526 24.27 29.37 -15.29
N ARG A 527 24.48 28.62 -14.22
CA ARG A 527 25.66 28.74 -13.36
C ARG A 527 26.97 28.43 -14.10
N LEU A 528 26.96 27.40 -14.94
CA LEU A 528 28.10 27.04 -15.76
C LEU A 528 28.40 28.10 -16.85
N ALA A 529 27.35 28.75 -17.38
CA ALA A 529 27.56 29.89 -18.29
C ALA A 529 28.22 31.07 -17.57
N CYS A 530 27.76 31.44 -16.35
CA CYS A 530 28.37 32.45 -15.52
C CYS A 530 29.83 32.09 -15.16
N TRP A 531 30.10 30.82 -14.83
CA TRP A 531 31.46 30.34 -14.56
C TRP A 531 32.38 30.49 -15.76
N ARG A 532 31.95 30.10 -16.96
CA ARG A 532 32.73 30.26 -18.19
C ARG A 532 33.06 31.75 -18.47
N GLN A 533 32.07 32.63 -18.22
CA GLN A 533 32.31 34.09 -18.36
C GLN A 533 33.31 34.59 -17.32
N PHE A 534 33.19 34.15 -16.07
CA PHE A 534 34.09 34.50 -14.98
C PHE A 534 35.54 34.03 -15.27
N THR A 535 35.70 32.74 -15.65
CA THR A 535 37.05 32.19 -15.95
C THR A 535 37.67 32.83 -17.15
N ALA A 536 36.91 33.13 -18.21
CA ALA A 536 37.41 33.84 -19.37
C ALA A 536 37.97 35.24 -19.05
N ALA A 537 37.40 35.92 -18.05
CA ALA A 537 37.82 37.24 -17.63
C ALA A 537 38.97 37.21 -16.61
N ASN A 538 38.97 36.27 -15.69
CA ASN A 538 39.81 36.38 -14.46
C ASN A 538 40.87 35.28 -14.31
N ARG A 539 40.80 34.19 -15.08
CA ARG A 539 41.70 33.03 -14.93
C ARG A 539 43.19 33.40 -14.97
N GLU A 540 43.59 34.07 -16.03
CA GLU A 540 45.02 34.45 -16.24
C GLU A 540 45.51 35.40 -15.16
N SER A 541 44.66 36.37 -14.78
CA SER A 541 44.94 37.33 -13.70
C SER A 541 45.12 36.64 -12.35
N LEU A 542 44.19 35.76 -11.97
CA LEU A 542 44.23 35.00 -10.70
C LEU A 542 45.42 34.06 -10.63
N THR A 543 45.71 33.33 -11.71
CA THR A 543 46.83 32.40 -11.78
C THR A 543 48.18 33.17 -11.63
N THR A 544 48.30 34.31 -12.35
CA THR A 544 49.48 35.13 -12.26
C THR A 544 49.64 35.78 -10.88
N LEU A 545 48.55 36.23 -10.29
CA LEU A 545 48.53 36.81 -8.95
C LEU A 545 49.02 35.79 -7.90
N LEU A 546 48.47 34.59 -7.90
CA LEU A 546 48.85 33.56 -6.95
C LEU A 546 50.28 33.07 -7.14
N ARG A 547 50.77 32.99 -8.39
CA ARG A 547 52.15 32.63 -8.70
C ARG A 547 53.14 33.72 -8.22
N ASN A 548 52.73 34.98 -8.23
CA ASN A 548 53.59 36.08 -7.80
C ASN A 548 53.54 36.34 -6.28
N GLU A 549 52.34 36.31 -5.70
CA GLU A 549 52.14 36.63 -4.28
C GLU A 549 52.36 35.42 -3.36
N GLY A 550 52.04 34.20 -3.81
CA GLY A 550 52.20 32.98 -3.02
C GLY A 550 53.61 32.82 -2.42
N PRO A 551 54.67 32.85 -3.22
CA PRO A 551 56.07 32.76 -2.72
C PRO A 551 56.46 33.88 -1.78
N ARG A 552 55.92 35.10 -1.96
CA ARG A 552 56.17 36.25 -1.05
C ARG A 552 55.61 35.99 0.34
N HIS A 553 54.55 35.23 0.46
CA HIS A 553 53.92 34.81 1.72
C HIS A 553 54.39 33.45 2.22
N GLY A 554 55.43 32.85 1.59
CA GLY A 554 56.06 31.60 2.04
C GLY A 554 55.39 30.30 1.55
N PHE A 555 54.53 30.38 0.56
CA PHE A 555 53.94 29.19 -0.09
C PHE A 555 54.84 28.68 -1.22
N ALA A 556 54.83 27.40 -1.46
CA ALA A 556 55.48 26.77 -2.62
C ALA A 556 54.80 27.19 -3.93
N GLU A 557 55.55 27.15 -5.06
CA GLU A 557 55.01 27.56 -6.36
C GLU A 557 53.81 26.72 -6.82
N ASP A 558 53.72 25.45 -6.37
CA ASP A 558 52.65 24.49 -6.67
C ASP A 558 51.57 24.43 -5.57
N ALA A 559 51.64 25.27 -4.54
CA ALA A 559 50.75 25.22 -3.38
C ALA A 559 49.26 25.37 -3.75
N PHE A 560 48.95 26.05 -4.84
CA PHE A 560 47.59 26.39 -5.28
C PHE A 560 47.21 25.73 -6.64
N ASP A 561 47.87 24.64 -7.03
CA ASP A 561 47.55 23.88 -8.25
C ASP A 561 46.11 23.32 -8.24
N ASP A 562 45.61 22.96 -7.06
CA ASP A 562 44.22 22.51 -6.90
C ASP A 562 43.24 23.63 -7.30
N PHE A 563 43.49 24.88 -6.89
CA PHE A 563 42.65 26.02 -7.28
C PHE A 563 42.76 26.33 -8.79
N THR A 564 43.95 26.27 -9.36
CA THR A 564 44.13 26.50 -10.80
C THR A 564 43.48 25.43 -11.61
N THR A 565 43.51 24.17 -11.14
CA THR A 565 42.77 23.04 -11.77
C THR A 565 41.27 23.28 -11.80
N ILE A 566 40.68 23.83 -10.73
CA ILE A 566 39.26 24.21 -10.69
C ILE A 566 38.93 25.25 -11.76
N LEU A 567 39.80 26.23 -11.97
CA LEU A 567 39.62 27.26 -13.00
C LEU A 567 39.80 26.73 -14.44
N ASP A 568 40.56 25.65 -14.61
CA ASP A 568 40.90 25.06 -15.92
C ASP A 568 39.93 24.00 -16.39
N ASN A 569 39.16 23.40 -15.47
CA ASN A 569 38.23 22.35 -15.79
C ASN A 569 37.02 22.83 -16.62
N ASP A 570 36.63 22.04 -17.61
CA ASP A 570 35.37 22.22 -18.35
C ASP A 570 34.24 21.45 -17.69
N TYR A 571 33.29 22.16 -17.13
CA TYR A 571 32.14 21.60 -16.42
C TYR A 571 30.95 21.50 -17.36
N GLN A 572 30.27 20.33 -17.31
CA GLN A 572 29.07 20.02 -18.09
C GLN A 572 27.89 19.69 -17.13
N PRO A 573 26.64 19.95 -17.51
CA PRO A 573 25.50 19.57 -16.71
C PRO A 573 25.54 18.08 -16.34
N GLN A 574 25.29 17.76 -15.06
CA GLN A 574 25.36 16.42 -14.49
C GLN A 574 23.99 15.99 -13.94
N PRO A 575 23.64 14.69 -14.01
CA PRO A 575 22.44 14.19 -13.37
C PRO A 575 22.53 14.29 -11.85
N LEU A 576 21.40 14.40 -11.16
CA LEU A 576 21.35 14.55 -9.70
C LEU A 576 22.07 13.41 -8.96
N THR A 577 22.05 12.21 -9.53
CA THR A 577 22.77 11.03 -8.99
C THR A 577 24.29 11.19 -8.95
N TRP A 578 24.85 12.11 -9.72
CA TRP A 578 26.28 12.39 -9.71
C TRP A 578 26.71 13.15 -8.43
N PHE A 579 25.77 13.86 -7.81
CA PHE A 579 26.02 14.66 -6.61
C PHE A 579 25.84 13.87 -5.30
N THR A 580 25.83 12.55 -5.34
CA THR A 580 25.67 11.67 -4.16
C THR A 580 26.68 11.92 -3.01
N PRO A 581 27.90 12.47 -3.22
CA PRO A 581 28.76 12.86 -2.11
C PRO A 581 28.21 14.02 -1.26
N LEU A 582 27.17 14.74 -1.74
CA LEU A 582 26.52 15.77 -0.94
C LEU A 582 25.58 15.15 0.10
N PRO A 583 25.41 15.81 1.27
CA PRO A 583 24.41 15.38 2.25
C PRO A 583 22.99 15.29 1.67
N ALA A 584 22.28 14.23 2.01
CA ALA A 584 20.92 13.94 1.52
C ALA A 584 19.94 15.14 1.64
N PRO A 585 19.91 15.92 2.73
CA PRO A 585 19.03 17.09 2.83
C PRO A 585 19.21 18.14 1.74
N LEU A 586 20.45 18.27 1.21
CA LEU A 586 20.75 19.18 0.10
C LEU A 586 20.22 18.66 -1.24
N LEU A 587 20.34 17.36 -1.46
CA LEU A 587 19.84 16.73 -2.67
C LEU A 587 18.32 16.69 -2.69
N MET A 588 17.68 16.51 -1.55
CA MET A 588 16.21 16.48 -1.42
C MET A 588 15.56 17.82 -1.79
N GLN A 589 16.25 18.95 -1.70
CA GLN A 589 15.74 20.25 -2.17
C GLN A 589 15.44 20.27 -3.68
N ASN A 590 16.03 19.34 -4.43
CA ASN A 590 15.85 19.22 -5.88
C ASN A 590 14.63 18.42 -6.29
N ILE A 591 13.95 17.81 -5.34
CA ILE A 591 12.80 16.92 -5.58
C ILE A 591 11.54 17.66 -5.13
N ASP A 592 10.63 17.89 -6.08
CA ASP A 592 9.34 18.50 -5.77
C ASP A 592 8.36 17.46 -5.17
N VAL A 593 8.51 17.21 -3.88
CA VAL A 593 7.63 16.28 -3.12
C VAL A 593 6.18 16.74 -3.18
N LYS A 594 5.92 18.06 -3.26
CA LYS A 594 4.54 18.56 -3.39
C LYS A 594 3.93 18.20 -4.74
N ALA A 595 4.71 18.29 -5.82
CA ALA A 595 4.28 17.85 -7.14
C ALA A 595 4.00 16.34 -7.17
N ILE A 596 4.86 15.54 -6.54
CA ILE A 596 4.65 14.09 -6.41
C ILE A 596 3.35 13.81 -5.64
N ASN A 597 3.17 14.42 -4.46
CA ASN A 597 1.98 14.22 -3.64
C ASN A 597 0.70 14.70 -4.35
N SER A 598 0.74 15.86 -5.02
CA SER A 598 -0.41 16.35 -5.78
C SER A 598 -0.76 15.47 -6.96
N ALA A 599 0.24 14.92 -7.65
CA ALA A 599 0.04 13.95 -8.73
C ALA A 599 -0.52 12.64 -8.22
N MET A 600 -0.08 12.15 -7.05
CA MET A 600 -0.62 10.97 -6.40
C MET A 600 -2.09 11.19 -6.01
N LEU A 601 -2.42 12.34 -5.42
CA LEU A 601 -3.80 12.69 -5.04
C LEU A 601 -4.73 12.75 -6.26
N SER A 602 -4.28 13.43 -7.32
CA SER A 602 -5.03 13.50 -8.58
C SER A 602 -5.29 12.11 -9.16
N GLN A 603 -4.25 11.26 -9.23
CA GLN A 603 -4.39 9.91 -9.78
C GLN A 603 -5.23 8.99 -8.88
N LEU A 604 -5.15 9.14 -7.56
CA LEU A 604 -6.00 8.39 -6.63
C LEU A 604 -7.48 8.76 -6.83
N SER A 605 -7.78 10.05 -6.95
CA SER A 605 -9.13 10.54 -7.25
C SER A 605 -9.62 10.07 -8.62
N ASP A 606 -8.77 10.12 -9.65
CA ASP A 606 -9.10 9.65 -11.00
C ASP A 606 -9.37 8.15 -11.03
N ASN A 607 -8.55 7.35 -10.34
CA ASN A 607 -8.75 5.92 -10.21
C ASN A 607 -10.05 5.59 -9.47
N PHE A 608 -10.34 6.30 -8.37
CA PHE A 608 -11.58 6.14 -7.61
C PHE A 608 -12.81 6.40 -8.49
N ASN A 609 -12.82 7.51 -9.20
CA ASN A 609 -13.90 7.86 -10.12
C ASN A 609 -14.02 6.84 -11.26
N TYR A 610 -12.89 6.43 -11.85
CA TYR A 610 -12.88 5.41 -12.90
C TYR A 610 -13.47 4.08 -12.40
N ILE A 611 -13.00 3.56 -11.25
CA ILE A 611 -13.49 2.29 -10.67
C ILE A 611 -14.99 2.38 -10.43
N GLY A 612 -15.46 3.46 -9.79
CA GLY A 612 -16.87 3.67 -9.49
C GLY A 612 -17.75 3.66 -10.75
N TRP A 613 -17.38 4.45 -11.76
CA TRP A 613 -18.14 4.53 -13.02
C TRP A 613 -18.03 3.26 -13.87
N ALA A 614 -16.85 2.65 -13.96
CA ALA A 614 -16.64 1.41 -14.73
C ALA A 614 -17.44 0.25 -14.13
N CYS A 615 -17.36 0.04 -12.81
CA CYS A 615 -18.16 -0.98 -12.13
C CYS A 615 -19.66 -0.72 -12.30
N ALA A 616 -20.12 0.51 -12.08
CA ALA A 616 -21.51 0.87 -12.25
C ALA A 616 -22.02 0.59 -13.67
N ALA A 617 -21.26 0.99 -14.70
CA ALA A 617 -21.61 0.78 -16.10
C ALA A 617 -21.62 -0.71 -16.47
N ILE A 618 -20.61 -1.48 -16.06
CA ILE A 618 -20.53 -2.92 -16.33
C ILE A 618 -21.71 -3.65 -15.69
N VAL A 619 -21.96 -3.41 -14.41
CA VAL A 619 -23.06 -4.05 -13.67
C VAL A 619 -24.41 -3.65 -14.27
N PHE A 620 -24.63 -2.37 -14.55
CA PHE A 620 -25.87 -1.89 -15.17
C PHE A 620 -26.11 -2.55 -16.52
N LEU A 621 -25.09 -2.67 -17.38
CA LEU A 621 -25.18 -3.31 -18.68
C LEU A 621 -25.58 -4.79 -18.54
N PHE A 622 -24.94 -5.51 -17.63
CA PHE A 622 -25.26 -6.92 -17.41
C PHE A 622 -26.66 -7.11 -16.80
N LEU A 623 -27.09 -6.26 -15.89
CA LEU A 623 -28.45 -6.25 -15.37
C LEU A 623 -29.47 -6.04 -16.51
N TRP A 624 -29.22 -5.08 -17.40
CA TRP A 624 -30.09 -4.83 -18.55
C TRP A 624 -30.15 -6.03 -19.51
N CYS A 625 -29.01 -6.63 -19.82
CA CYS A 625 -28.97 -7.85 -20.64
C CYS A 625 -29.70 -9.02 -19.99
N SER A 626 -29.57 -9.18 -18.66
CA SER A 626 -30.20 -10.28 -17.90
C SER A 626 -31.71 -10.15 -17.81
N PHE A 627 -32.20 -8.97 -17.40
CA PHE A 627 -33.64 -8.74 -17.26
C PHE A 627 -34.37 -8.49 -18.58
N ARG A 628 -33.64 -8.14 -19.64
CA ARG A 628 -34.20 -7.71 -20.95
C ARG A 628 -35.25 -6.61 -20.82
N SER A 629 -35.26 -5.87 -19.73
CA SER A 629 -36.17 -4.80 -19.39
C SER A 629 -35.39 -3.68 -18.72
N LEU A 630 -35.39 -2.50 -19.33
CA LEU A 630 -34.70 -1.32 -18.79
C LEU A 630 -35.28 -0.94 -17.41
N THR A 631 -36.62 -1.06 -17.26
CA THR A 631 -37.29 -0.72 -15.99
C THR A 631 -36.81 -1.63 -14.84
N LEU A 632 -36.67 -2.93 -15.09
CA LEU A 632 -36.20 -3.87 -14.07
C LEU A 632 -34.69 -3.70 -13.82
N ALA A 633 -33.91 -3.39 -14.84
CA ALA A 633 -32.49 -3.09 -14.69
C ALA A 633 -32.27 -1.86 -13.80
N VAL A 634 -32.99 -0.75 -14.08
CA VAL A 634 -32.94 0.45 -13.24
C VAL A 634 -33.40 0.16 -11.81
N LEU A 635 -34.46 -0.61 -11.65
CA LEU A 635 -35.00 -0.97 -10.34
C LEU A 635 -33.99 -1.76 -9.51
N SER A 636 -33.28 -2.72 -10.14
CA SER A 636 -32.26 -3.52 -9.49
C SER A 636 -30.97 -2.73 -9.21
N PHE A 637 -30.63 -1.75 -10.05
CA PHE A 637 -29.44 -0.91 -9.90
C PHE A 637 -29.63 0.19 -8.85
N LEU A 638 -30.84 0.71 -8.67
CA LEU A 638 -31.14 1.84 -7.80
C LEU A 638 -30.65 1.66 -6.34
N PRO A 639 -30.83 0.50 -5.68
CA PRO A 639 -30.31 0.29 -4.33
C PRO A 639 -28.80 0.46 -4.22
N MET A 640 -28.03 0.02 -5.21
CA MET A 640 -26.58 0.18 -5.24
C MET A 640 -26.15 1.63 -5.39
N ALA A 641 -26.80 2.37 -6.31
CA ALA A 641 -26.53 3.79 -6.50
C ALA A 641 -26.83 4.62 -5.23
N VAL A 642 -27.95 4.33 -4.57
CA VAL A 642 -28.31 4.99 -3.30
C VAL A 642 -27.31 4.59 -2.20
N SER A 643 -26.94 3.32 -2.10
CA SER A 643 -25.95 2.86 -1.12
C SER A 643 -24.61 3.54 -1.32
N TRP A 644 -24.17 3.73 -2.57
CA TRP A 644 -22.93 4.44 -2.87
C TRP A 644 -22.95 5.87 -2.30
N MET A 645 -24.02 6.60 -2.50
CA MET A 645 -24.19 7.95 -1.91
C MET A 645 -24.17 7.90 -0.38
N TRP A 646 -24.82 6.90 0.23
CA TRP A 646 -24.82 6.73 1.68
C TRP A 646 -23.43 6.48 2.23
N ILE A 647 -22.66 5.63 1.57
CA ILE A 647 -21.29 5.31 1.98
C ILE A 647 -20.41 6.54 1.99
N LEU A 648 -20.41 7.29 0.87
CA LEU A 648 -19.63 8.52 0.76
C LEU A 648 -20.02 9.54 1.84
N GLY A 649 -21.32 9.69 2.09
CA GLY A 649 -21.83 10.61 3.12
C GLY A 649 -21.48 10.16 4.54
N ILE A 650 -21.60 8.88 4.86
CA ILE A 650 -21.22 8.33 6.17
C ILE A 650 -19.72 8.45 6.40
N MET A 651 -18.90 8.11 5.41
CA MET A 651 -17.44 8.24 5.51
C MET A 651 -17.03 9.67 5.81
N THR A 652 -17.59 10.65 5.09
CA THR A 652 -17.33 12.07 5.33
C THR A 652 -17.71 12.50 6.74
N LEU A 653 -18.86 12.07 7.25
CA LEU A 653 -19.32 12.39 8.62
C LEU A 653 -18.46 11.74 9.71
N CYS A 654 -17.96 10.53 9.46
CA CYS A 654 -17.08 9.82 10.38
C CYS A 654 -15.60 10.26 10.27
N GLY A 655 -15.26 11.18 9.37
CA GLY A 655 -13.88 11.59 9.11
C GLY A 655 -13.01 10.50 8.46
N MET A 656 -13.65 9.50 7.85
CA MET A 656 -12.94 8.41 7.16
C MET A 656 -12.54 8.88 5.76
N GLN A 657 -11.30 8.62 5.39
CA GLN A 657 -10.74 9.01 4.09
C GLN A 657 -10.53 7.79 3.19
N PHE A 658 -10.67 8.02 1.87
CA PHE A 658 -10.25 7.01 0.91
C PHE A 658 -8.74 7.02 0.77
N ASN A 659 -8.15 5.84 0.85
CA ASN A 659 -6.74 5.60 0.59
C ASN A 659 -6.59 4.63 -0.59
N ILE A 660 -5.34 4.40 -0.99
CA ILE A 660 -5.01 3.58 -2.15
C ILE A 660 -5.47 2.12 -2.05
N VAL A 661 -5.69 1.61 -0.84
CA VAL A 661 -6.13 0.22 -0.61
C VAL A 661 -7.65 0.13 -0.54
N ASN A 662 -8.32 1.04 0.19
CA ASN A 662 -9.76 0.94 0.41
C ASN A 662 -10.61 1.45 -0.77
N ILE A 663 -10.02 2.08 -1.80
CA ILE A 663 -10.75 2.48 -3.02
C ILE A 663 -11.36 1.29 -3.78
N ILE A 664 -10.89 0.06 -3.55
CA ILE A 664 -11.48 -1.17 -4.12
C ILE A 664 -12.90 -1.45 -3.60
N LEU A 665 -13.36 -0.71 -2.58
CA LEU A 665 -14.71 -0.80 -2.04
C LEU A 665 -15.79 -0.76 -3.14
N ALA A 666 -15.60 0.06 -4.17
CA ALA A 666 -16.54 0.15 -5.28
C ALA A 666 -16.76 -1.19 -5.97
N THR A 667 -15.70 -2.00 -6.17
CA THR A 667 -15.82 -3.34 -6.77
C THR A 667 -16.60 -4.30 -5.89
N PHE A 668 -16.45 -4.20 -4.56
CA PHE A 668 -17.24 -5.01 -3.62
C PHE A 668 -18.72 -4.60 -3.63
N ILE A 669 -19.00 -3.29 -3.64
CA ILE A 669 -20.38 -2.78 -3.60
C ILE A 669 -21.13 -3.12 -4.89
N PHE A 670 -20.54 -2.79 -6.04
CA PHE A 670 -21.19 -3.04 -7.32
C PHE A 670 -21.13 -4.52 -7.73
N GLY A 671 -20.06 -5.25 -7.35
CA GLY A 671 -19.91 -6.67 -7.70
C GLY A 671 -20.71 -7.62 -6.81
N GLN A 672 -20.79 -7.36 -5.49
CA GLN A 672 -21.53 -8.23 -4.56
C GLN A 672 -22.93 -7.71 -4.27
N GLY A 673 -23.10 -6.39 -4.28
CA GLY A 673 -24.39 -5.77 -3.98
C GLY A 673 -25.47 -6.08 -5.00
N ASP A 674 -25.09 -6.30 -6.27
CA ASP A 674 -26.03 -6.64 -7.33
C ASP A 674 -26.68 -8.02 -7.14
N ASP A 675 -25.97 -9.00 -6.59
CA ASP A 675 -26.53 -10.29 -6.24
C ASP A 675 -27.76 -10.12 -5.31
N TYR A 676 -27.62 -9.30 -4.27
CA TYR A 676 -28.72 -9.07 -3.33
C TYR A 676 -29.89 -8.34 -3.99
N THR A 677 -29.60 -7.37 -4.84
CA THR A 677 -30.64 -6.59 -5.52
C THR A 677 -31.32 -7.38 -6.63
N ILE A 678 -30.61 -8.27 -7.34
CA ILE A 678 -31.19 -9.20 -8.31
C ILE A 678 -32.19 -10.13 -7.63
N PHE A 679 -31.77 -10.83 -6.58
CA PHE A 679 -32.64 -11.77 -5.85
C PHE A 679 -33.86 -11.07 -5.26
N MET A 680 -33.70 -9.88 -4.69
CA MET A 680 -34.84 -9.10 -4.16
C MET A 680 -35.79 -8.61 -5.25
N THR A 681 -35.25 -8.20 -6.40
CA THR A 681 -36.06 -7.77 -7.55
C THR A 681 -36.83 -8.95 -8.16
N GLU A 682 -36.15 -10.08 -8.39
CA GLU A 682 -36.80 -11.31 -8.89
C GLU A 682 -37.86 -11.81 -7.92
N GLY A 683 -37.55 -11.87 -6.61
CA GLY A 683 -38.50 -12.25 -5.58
C GLY A 683 -39.73 -11.36 -5.52
N ALA A 684 -39.53 -10.05 -5.63
CA ALA A 684 -40.63 -9.08 -5.62
C ALA A 684 -41.50 -9.15 -6.91
N VAL A 685 -40.85 -9.36 -8.07
CA VAL A 685 -41.59 -9.61 -9.35
C VAL A 685 -42.37 -10.91 -9.28
N TYR A 686 -41.77 -12.00 -8.76
CA TYR A 686 -42.46 -13.28 -8.61
C TYR A 686 -43.68 -13.19 -7.68
N GLU A 687 -43.55 -12.50 -6.51
CA GLU A 687 -44.68 -12.28 -5.59
C GLU A 687 -45.78 -11.45 -6.26
N ALA A 688 -45.42 -10.45 -7.07
CA ALA A 688 -46.38 -9.61 -7.78
C ALA A 688 -47.13 -10.37 -8.92
N THR A 689 -46.46 -11.33 -9.57
CA THR A 689 -47.03 -12.07 -10.73
C THR A 689 -47.77 -13.32 -10.32
N HIS A 690 -47.29 -14.06 -9.32
CA HIS A 690 -47.85 -15.39 -8.94
C HIS A 690 -48.61 -15.36 -7.62
N HIS A 691 -48.67 -14.23 -6.91
CA HIS A 691 -49.33 -14.03 -5.62
C HIS A 691 -48.94 -15.06 -4.53
N ARG A 692 -47.70 -15.60 -4.61
CA ARG A 692 -47.13 -16.53 -3.62
C ARG A 692 -46.04 -15.84 -2.82
N PRO A 693 -45.99 -15.96 -1.47
CA PRO A 693 -45.04 -15.28 -0.62
C PRO A 693 -43.62 -15.91 -0.72
N MET A 694 -42.81 -15.48 -1.68
CA MET A 694 -41.44 -15.96 -1.87
C MET A 694 -40.36 -14.98 -1.33
N LEU A 695 -40.73 -13.72 -1.09
CA LEU A 695 -39.82 -12.68 -0.70
C LEU A 695 -39.05 -12.96 0.64
N ALA A 696 -39.77 -13.67 1.58
CA ALA A 696 -39.16 -14.05 2.85
C ALA A 696 -38.02 -15.06 2.68
N THR A 697 -38.15 -15.98 1.73
CA THR A 697 -37.15 -17.01 1.42
C THR A 697 -35.91 -16.38 0.80
N TYR A 698 -36.10 -15.46 -0.15
CA TYR A 698 -34.97 -14.69 -0.73
C TYR A 698 -34.26 -13.82 0.30
N LYS A 699 -35.02 -13.13 1.17
CA LYS A 699 -34.44 -12.34 2.27
C LYS A 699 -33.57 -13.18 3.20
N ARG A 700 -34.04 -14.40 3.56
CA ARG A 700 -33.27 -15.33 4.40
C ARG A 700 -31.95 -15.73 3.74
N ALA A 701 -31.97 -16.07 2.46
CA ALA A 701 -30.77 -16.43 1.70
C ALA A 701 -29.78 -15.25 1.63
N ILE A 702 -30.26 -14.03 1.34
CA ILE A 702 -29.46 -12.82 1.32
C ILE A 702 -28.87 -12.53 2.70
N MET A 703 -29.63 -12.68 3.79
CA MET A 703 -29.13 -12.45 5.15
C MET A 703 -28.02 -13.43 5.50
N LEU A 704 -28.14 -14.71 5.14
CA LEU A 704 -27.09 -15.70 5.37
C LEU A 704 -25.84 -15.36 4.56
N SER A 705 -26.01 -15.02 3.28
CA SER A 705 -24.91 -14.56 2.40
C SER A 705 -24.24 -13.31 2.94
N ALA A 706 -25.00 -12.29 3.34
CA ALA A 706 -24.49 -11.07 3.94
C ALA A 706 -23.72 -11.35 5.24
N LEU A 707 -24.24 -12.24 6.10
CA LEU A 707 -23.57 -12.60 7.35
C LEU A 707 -22.23 -13.30 7.09
N ILE A 708 -22.16 -14.19 6.11
CA ILE A 708 -20.90 -14.83 5.69
C ILE A 708 -19.91 -13.78 5.22
N MET A 709 -20.37 -12.84 4.42
CA MET A 709 -19.54 -11.74 3.92
C MET A 709 -19.07 -10.82 5.06
N PHE A 710 -19.94 -10.45 6.01
CA PHE A 710 -19.56 -9.68 7.19
C PHE A 710 -18.56 -10.41 8.07
N ILE A 711 -18.59 -11.74 8.14
CA ILE A 711 -17.57 -12.53 8.82
C ILE A 711 -16.24 -12.44 8.07
N GLY A 712 -16.25 -12.60 6.74
CA GLY A 712 -15.05 -12.51 5.90
C GLY A 712 -14.35 -11.16 6.03
N ILE A 713 -15.12 -10.07 5.90
CA ILE A 713 -14.61 -8.70 6.01
C ILE A 713 -14.27 -8.36 7.47
N GLY A 714 -15.18 -8.72 8.39
CA GLY A 714 -15.03 -8.42 9.81
C GLY A 714 -13.79 -9.06 10.44
N SER A 715 -13.30 -10.16 9.87
CA SER A 715 -12.03 -10.77 10.30
C SER A 715 -10.83 -9.83 10.09
N LEU A 716 -10.88 -8.93 9.10
CA LEU A 716 -9.83 -7.94 8.87
C LEU A 716 -9.84 -6.78 9.87
N ILE A 717 -10.92 -6.58 10.65
CA ILE A 717 -10.93 -5.58 11.75
C ILE A 717 -9.90 -5.92 12.82
N VAL A 718 -9.60 -7.21 13.00
CA VAL A 718 -8.61 -7.67 13.97
C VAL A 718 -7.18 -7.41 13.49
N ALA A 719 -7.00 -7.09 12.21
CA ALA A 719 -5.69 -6.78 11.63
C ALA A 719 -5.08 -5.54 12.29
N ARG A 720 -3.81 -5.61 12.60
CA ARG A 720 -3.03 -4.48 13.13
C ARG A 720 -2.49 -3.60 12.00
N HIS A 721 -2.39 -4.15 10.78
CA HIS A 721 -1.93 -3.40 9.63
C HIS A 721 -2.99 -2.37 9.21
N PRO A 722 -2.67 -1.06 9.18
CA PRO A 722 -3.65 0.00 8.96
C PRO A 722 -4.42 -0.12 7.65
N ALA A 723 -3.76 -0.55 6.57
CA ALA A 723 -4.39 -0.71 5.27
C ALA A 723 -5.51 -1.78 5.27
N LEU A 724 -5.28 -2.93 5.91
CA LEU A 724 -6.27 -4.01 6.02
C LEU A 724 -7.42 -3.61 6.95
N HIS A 725 -7.10 -2.94 8.05
CA HIS A 725 -8.10 -2.43 8.99
C HIS A 725 -9.02 -1.39 8.34
N SER A 726 -8.45 -0.39 7.65
CA SER A 726 -9.20 0.64 6.92
C SER A 726 -10.12 0.04 5.85
N LEU A 727 -9.65 -0.99 5.11
CA LEU A 727 -10.48 -1.69 4.14
C LEU A 727 -11.71 -2.34 4.82
N ALA A 728 -11.52 -2.97 5.98
CA ALA A 728 -12.61 -3.62 6.70
C ALA A 728 -13.65 -2.61 7.18
N GLU A 729 -13.23 -1.51 7.80
CA GLU A 729 -14.13 -0.47 8.32
C GLU A 729 -15.02 0.09 7.21
N VAL A 730 -14.41 0.53 6.11
CA VAL A 730 -15.13 1.13 5.00
C VAL A 730 -16.08 0.14 4.32
N THR A 731 -15.63 -1.14 4.19
CA THR A 731 -16.45 -2.17 3.53
C THR A 731 -17.63 -2.61 4.39
N ILE A 732 -17.50 -2.69 5.72
CA ILE A 732 -18.61 -3.01 6.62
C ILE A 732 -19.69 -1.94 6.53
N VAL A 733 -19.30 -0.66 6.59
CA VAL A 733 -20.24 0.45 6.42
C VAL A 733 -20.95 0.35 5.06
N GLY A 734 -20.18 0.11 4.00
CA GLY A 734 -20.67 -0.02 2.65
C GLY A 734 -21.68 -1.13 2.48
N MET A 735 -21.33 -2.34 2.88
CA MET A 735 -22.20 -3.50 2.73
C MET A 735 -23.44 -3.43 3.62
N SER A 736 -23.35 -2.80 4.79
CA SER A 736 -24.52 -2.54 5.64
C SER A 736 -25.55 -1.67 4.91
N ALA A 737 -25.08 -0.61 4.24
CA ALA A 737 -25.93 0.24 3.41
C ALA A 737 -26.56 -0.52 2.24
N VAL A 738 -25.76 -1.34 1.54
CA VAL A 738 -26.25 -2.15 0.40
C VAL A 738 -27.33 -3.14 0.81
N VAL A 739 -27.13 -3.91 1.89
CA VAL A 739 -28.11 -4.87 2.39
C VAL A 739 -29.40 -4.17 2.80
N LEU A 740 -29.31 -3.03 3.48
CA LEU A 740 -30.49 -2.24 3.88
C LEU A 740 -31.27 -1.77 2.65
N MET A 741 -30.58 -1.18 1.67
CA MET A 741 -31.22 -0.67 0.47
C MET A 741 -31.80 -1.78 -0.42
N ALA A 742 -31.12 -2.91 -0.54
CA ALA A 742 -31.62 -4.07 -1.25
C ALA A 742 -32.93 -4.62 -0.65
N PHE A 743 -33.08 -4.56 0.68
CA PHE A 743 -34.32 -5.05 1.33
C PHE A 743 -35.48 -4.09 1.19
N VAL A 744 -35.26 -2.80 1.03
CA VAL A 744 -36.31 -1.77 1.08
C VAL A 744 -36.69 -1.27 -0.32
N LEU A 745 -35.72 -0.90 -1.15
CA LEU A 745 -35.99 -0.17 -2.39
C LEU A 745 -36.71 -1.01 -3.47
N PRO A 746 -36.30 -2.24 -3.84
CA PRO A 746 -36.94 -3.00 -4.92
C PRO A 746 -38.43 -3.27 -4.66
N PRO A 747 -38.88 -3.74 -3.47
CA PRO A 747 -40.31 -3.94 -3.20
C PRO A 747 -41.12 -2.64 -3.20
N VAL A 748 -40.53 -1.54 -2.68
CA VAL A 748 -41.22 -0.21 -2.64
C VAL A 748 -41.42 0.33 -4.04
N CYS A 749 -40.38 0.34 -4.84
CA CYS A 749 -40.42 0.88 -6.20
C CYS A 749 -41.35 0.08 -7.11
N LEU A 750 -41.37 -1.26 -7.00
CA LEU A 750 -42.32 -2.10 -7.74
C LEU A 750 -43.78 -1.79 -7.39
N ARG A 751 -44.10 -1.53 -6.12
CA ARG A 751 -45.46 -1.14 -5.72
C ARG A 751 -45.84 0.21 -6.29
N ILE A 752 -44.92 1.17 -6.32
CA ILE A 752 -45.16 2.49 -6.91
C ILE A 752 -45.44 2.34 -8.41
N LEU A 753 -44.63 1.55 -9.13
CA LEU A 753 -44.82 1.28 -10.56
C LEU A 753 -46.15 0.57 -10.85
N HIS A 754 -46.54 -0.41 -10.02
CA HIS A 754 -47.83 -1.09 -10.16
C HIS A 754 -49.05 -0.15 -9.94
N LYS A 755 -48.93 0.79 -8.97
CA LYS A 755 -49.96 1.81 -8.76
C LYS A 755 -50.08 2.76 -9.95
N ILE A 756 -48.97 3.21 -10.50
CA ILE A 756 -48.93 4.08 -11.65
C ILE A 756 -49.56 3.39 -12.87
N LYS A 757 -49.20 2.11 -13.13
CA LYS A 757 -49.77 1.34 -14.24
C LYS A 757 -51.25 0.98 -14.07
N LYS A 758 -51.79 1.04 -12.86
CA LYS A 758 -53.22 0.78 -12.58
C LYS A 758 -54.07 2.05 -12.64
N ASN A 759 -53.43 3.23 -12.59
CA ASN A 759 -54.06 4.55 -12.66
C ASN A 759 -53.91 5.21 -14.05
N ILE A 760 -53.18 4.57 -14.98
CA ILE A 760 -53.12 4.88 -16.41
C ILE A 760 -53.93 3.82 -17.17
#